data_711161a2220cd4f6e9391f1a4368e144
#
_entry.id   711161a2220cd4f6e9391f1a4368e144
#
_cell.length_a   1.000
_cell.length_b   1.000
_cell.length_c   1.000
_cell.angle_alpha   90.00
_cell.angle_beta   90.00
_cell.angle_gamma   90.00
#
_symmetry.space_group_name_H-M   'P 1'
#
loop_
_entity.id
_entity.type
_entity.pdbx_description
1 polymer ?
#
loop_
_entity_poly.entity_id
_entity_poly.type
_entity_poly.pdbx_seq_one_letter_code
_entity_poly.pdbx_strand_id
1 'polypeptide(L)'
;MAVLASMLALEWGCATPAPAPAPAEPAAAAPVVAAPADFTLAAERHLSHVRALIHGGENAEAYWSWAGDQLIFQARPATAACDRIFRMPAPRDLAAATPPAPIPVSDGRGATTCSYFLPGDREVIFASTEGGDPACPPRPDHSQGYVWALYRNYDIYRANADGSGARRLTTTDGYDAEGTVCGKDGSIVFTSVRDGDIDLYRMDADGTNVRRLTHEIGYDGGAFFDADCTHIVWRASRPKPGRELDDYRRLLAQDLVRPTKLELYVAGADGSDPMQITYLEAASFGPAWLPPRLAADGRAPAPLGEQRVIFASNYGDPRGREFDLWAIDVAGTRLERITTAPAFDGFPLFSPDGKRLAFASNRATPPGQHDTNVFLADWNDGPVQPAAELGADRVLADIRWLADPAREGRGVGTAGLDAAGAYVEERFRALGLAPAGAAGGYRQPFDVRTGVTAEPATTLRVNGAEIPRAWFQPAGFSASGKASGTLVLAGYGLRDPAHHIDDYAALDVKGKIVVVRRFAPDHPAYATPERQRAAGDLRQKAWLARERGARALLVVDWPASAKAATVKSETARSETATGAHAPAGSDEAPLPAPRAEGQGDAGIPVFLVKRAALEPVFAALENRKPVTADLEVALRFTTRPAFNVVGRLRATGAARAAGAVLVGAHYDHLGLGDHNSLAPDSHAPHLGADDNASGTAALLEVARTLAARASQLTRDVVFVAFSGEEEGDLGSTHFTRTPPPGLAIGDLRAMINLDMVGRLRENRATILGASSAAEWPALIAEACEAAHIECALSATGGFGPSDQMPFYAAGVPVAHFFTGSHGDYHKPSDIAGRINAAGAAQIGVAVAALATEVAARAEALTLQRLPSPPAEGDARSFNASLGTIPDYAGPPAGTRGVLLAGVRPGGAAEKAGLRRGDLLVKLGTHDIGSVEDLMYALNASKPGETVAARIVRDGRELRIDVTFQQGHR
;
A
#
# COMPACT_ATOMS: atom_id res chain seq x y z
N MET A 1 34.11 33.49 0.26
CA MET A 1 34.68 34.85 0.20
C MET A 1 33.81 35.69 1.06
N ALA A 2 34.17 35.86 2.35
CA ALA A 2 34.97 36.95 2.84
C ALA A 2 34.16 38.25 2.87
N VAL A 3 33.92 39.02 3.97
CA VAL A 3 34.78 39.37 5.10
C VAL A 3 33.89 40.09 6.10
N LEU A 4 33.97 39.75 7.35
CA LEU A 4 34.17 40.57 8.55
C LEU A 4 34.20 42.09 8.42
N ALA A 5 33.54 42.78 9.32
CA ALA A 5 34.18 43.88 10.08
C ALA A 5 33.37 44.21 11.35
N SER A 6 34.00 44.02 12.47
CA SER A 6 33.72 44.62 13.79
C SER A 6 34.20 46.06 13.77
N MET A 7 33.54 46.96 14.49
CA MET A 7 34.22 48.09 15.13
C MET A 7 33.47 48.53 16.41
N LEU A 8 34.18 48.45 17.52
CA LEU A 8 33.96 49.20 18.77
C LEU A 8 34.04 50.71 18.52
N ALA A 9 33.32 51.49 19.30
CA ALA A 9 33.72 52.82 19.66
C ALA A 9 33.16 53.18 21.05
N LEU A 10 34.07 53.61 21.85
CA LEU A 10 33.96 54.02 23.27
C LEU A 10 33.17 55.29 23.47
N GLU A 11 32.77 55.39 24.76
CA GLU A 11 32.23 56.53 25.52
C GLU A 11 32.80 57.90 25.19
N TRP A 12 31.98 58.92 25.40
CA TRP A 12 32.36 60.11 26.23
C TRP A 12 31.09 60.87 26.64
N GLY A 13 30.96 61.07 27.93
CA GLY A 13 29.84 61.79 28.52
C GLY A 13 30.03 63.31 28.48
N CYS A 14 28.91 63.99 28.40
CA CYS A 14 28.81 65.43 28.79
C CYS A 14 27.47 65.65 29.49
N ALA A 15 27.54 66.07 30.73
CA ALA A 15 26.39 66.50 31.52
C ALA A 15 25.94 67.91 31.04
N THR A 16 24.65 68.09 30.88
CA THR A 16 24.01 69.39 30.79
C THR A 16 22.85 69.52 31.79
N PRO A 17 22.60 70.71 32.33
CA PRO A 17 21.76 70.89 33.50
C PRO A 17 20.26 70.77 33.22
N ALA A 18 19.54 70.48 34.28
CA ALA A 18 18.09 70.24 34.25
C ALA A 18 17.28 71.53 33.87
N PRO A 19 16.23 71.47 33.08
CA PRO A 19 15.28 72.57 32.88
C PRO A 19 14.21 72.59 33.97
N ALA A 20 13.65 73.77 34.19
CA ALA A 20 12.64 74.12 35.20
C ALA A 20 11.29 73.45 34.87
N PRO A 21 10.38 73.29 35.88
CA PRO A 21 9.10 72.61 35.73
C PRO A 21 8.12 73.38 34.84
N ALA A 22 7.55 72.65 33.85
CA ALA A 22 6.48 73.18 33.02
C ALA A 22 5.12 73.19 33.77
N PRO A 23 4.15 73.99 33.36
CA PRO A 23 2.83 74.08 34.01
C PRO A 23 1.99 72.81 33.75
N ALA A 24 1.13 72.50 34.76
CA ALA A 24 0.27 71.30 34.77
C ALA A 24 -0.70 71.31 33.58
N GLU A 25 -0.61 70.21 32.81
CA GLU A 25 -1.60 69.85 31.78
C GLU A 25 -2.93 69.45 32.43
N PRO A 26 -4.07 69.68 31.74
CA PRO A 26 -5.39 69.24 32.20
C PRO A 26 -5.50 67.77 32.24
N ALA A 27 -6.20 67.18 33.20
CA ALA A 27 -6.40 65.77 33.45
C ALA A 27 -6.73 65.04 32.17
N ALA A 28 -5.87 64.07 31.83
CA ALA A 28 -6.07 63.14 30.72
C ALA A 28 -7.38 62.38 30.91
N ALA A 29 -8.19 62.30 29.86
CA ALA A 29 -9.35 61.45 29.81
C ALA A 29 -8.92 60.04 30.10
N ALA A 30 -9.68 59.23 30.82
CA ALA A 30 -9.41 57.82 31.08
C ALA A 30 -9.08 57.08 29.78
N PRO A 31 -8.04 56.23 29.76
CA PRO A 31 -7.69 55.51 28.58
C PRO A 31 -8.92 54.73 28.13
N VAL A 32 -9.37 54.99 26.91
CA VAL A 32 -10.30 54.07 26.21
C VAL A 32 -9.56 52.74 26.12
N VAL A 33 -10.01 51.76 26.88
CA VAL A 33 -9.50 50.39 26.77
C VAL A 33 -9.84 49.93 25.34
N ALA A 34 -8.86 49.84 24.47
CA ALA A 34 -9.08 49.37 23.14
C ALA A 34 -9.69 47.94 23.23
N ALA A 35 -10.75 47.70 22.47
CA ALA A 35 -11.34 46.36 22.41
C ALA A 35 -10.23 45.36 22.04
N PRO A 36 -10.21 44.17 22.64
CA PRO A 36 -9.20 43.15 22.33
C PRO A 36 -9.21 42.84 20.84
N ALA A 37 -8.02 42.69 20.24
CA ALA A 37 -7.88 42.43 18.81
C ALA A 37 -8.62 41.14 18.40
N ASP A 38 -9.40 41.22 17.33
CA ASP A 38 -10.06 40.06 16.72
C ASP A 38 -9.21 39.51 15.58
N PHE A 39 -8.80 38.24 15.65
CA PHE A 39 -7.98 37.55 14.70
C PHE A 39 -8.77 36.62 13.78
N THR A 40 -10.09 36.79 13.72
CA THR A 40 -10.98 36.03 12.84
C THR A 40 -10.66 36.32 11.38
N LEU A 41 -10.46 35.29 10.56
CA LEU A 41 -10.31 35.39 9.12
C LEU A 41 -11.59 34.96 8.41
N ALA A 42 -11.95 35.69 7.36
CA ALA A 42 -13.20 35.42 6.60
C ALA A 42 -13.24 34.02 5.96
N ALA A 43 -12.07 33.43 5.68
CA ALA A 43 -11.96 32.09 5.15
C ALA A 43 -12.19 30.96 6.19
N GLU A 44 -12.06 31.29 7.48
CA GLU A 44 -12.20 30.37 8.61
C GLU A 44 -13.66 30.30 9.08
N ARG A 45 -14.53 29.75 8.26
CA ARG A 45 -15.99 29.77 8.40
C ARG A 45 -16.54 29.16 9.71
N HIS A 46 -15.76 28.30 10.36
CA HIS A 46 -16.11 27.66 11.62
C HIS A 46 -15.75 28.49 12.84
N LEU A 47 -14.94 29.53 12.68
CA LEU A 47 -14.39 30.31 13.78
C LEU A 47 -14.96 31.72 13.76
N SER A 48 -15.28 32.21 14.94
CA SER A 48 -15.62 33.60 15.17
C SER A 48 -15.07 34.09 16.52
N HIS A 49 -14.88 35.41 16.66
CA HIS A 49 -14.33 36.03 17.86
C HIS A 49 -12.98 35.39 18.28
N VAL A 50 -12.08 35.18 17.33
CA VAL A 50 -10.76 34.58 17.59
C VAL A 50 -9.90 35.53 18.41
N ARG A 51 -9.55 35.14 19.64
CA ARG A 51 -8.83 35.95 20.62
C ARG A 51 -7.58 35.27 21.14
N ALA A 52 -6.48 35.99 21.22
CA ALA A 52 -5.31 35.56 21.97
C ALA A 52 -5.55 35.72 23.48
N LEU A 53 -5.36 34.64 24.24
CA LEU A 53 -5.48 34.66 25.70
C LEU A 53 -4.16 34.98 26.37
N ILE A 54 -3.03 34.66 25.73
CA ILE A 54 -1.68 34.83 26.25
C ILE A 54 -0.82 35.43 25.16
N HIS A 55 0.16 36.23 25.52
CA HIS A 55 1.10 36.84 24.60
C HIS A 55 2.55 36.64 25.10
N GLY A 56 3.44 36.31 24.21
CA GLY A 56 4.87 36.19 24.40
C GLY A 56 5.31 34.86 24.99
N GLY A 57 6.44 34.34 24.53
CA GLY A 57 6.96 33.01 24.86
C GLY A 57 6.38 31.88 24.04
N GLU A 58 6.60 30.66 24.47
CA GLU A 58 6.08 29.45 23.83
C GLU A 58 4.94 28.91 24.71
N ASN A 59 3.70 29.03 24.23
CA ASN A 59 2.48 28.65 24.95
C ASN A 59 1.66 27.71 24.08
N ALA A 60 1.34 26.51 24.58
CA ALA A 60 0.67 25.47 23.81
C ALA A 60 -0.16 24.52 24.70
N GLU A 61 -0.88 23.61 24.06
CA GLU A 61 -1.59 22.50 24.71
C GLU A 61 -2.58 22.96 25.78
N ALA A 62 -3.52 23.82 25.38
CA ALA A 62 -4.54 24.36 26.29
C ALA A 62 -5.73 23.39 26.35
N TYR A 63 -5.95 22.79 27.52
CA TYR A 63 -6.98 21.79 27.77
C TYR A 63 -8.03 22.35 28.74
N TRP A 64 -9.31 22.01 28.46
CA TRP A 64 -10.44 22.47 29.26
C TRP A 64 -10.62 21.70 30.55
N SER A 65 -11.10 22.39 31.60
CA SER A 65 -11.74 21.73 32.72
C SER A 65 -13.07 21.08 32.30
N TRP A 66 -13.50 20.07 33.01
CA TRP A 66 -14.75 19.36 32.73
C TRP A 66 -15.99 20.25 32.91
N ALA A 67 -15.91 21.24 33.79
CA ALA A 67 -16.93 22.30 33.95
C ALA A 67 -16.90 23.34 32.81
N GLY A 68 -15.84 23.39 31.98
CA GLY A 68 -15.68 24.34 30.88
C GLY A 68 -15.39 25.77 31.33
N ASP A 69 -14.97 25.97 32.56
CA ASP A 69 -14.74 27.31 33.15
C ASP A 69 -13.26 27.64 33.37
N GLN A 70 -12.36 26.70 33.13
CA GLN A 70 -10.91 26.89 33.23
C GLN A 70 -10.19 26.24 32.03
N LEU A 71 -8.98 26.75 31.75
CA LEU A 71 -8.00 26.16 30.84
C LEU A 71 -6.73 25.84 31.65
N ILE A 72 -6.10 24.69 31.37
CA ILE A 72 -4.76 24.30 31.81
C ILE A 72 -3.87 24.15 30.58
N PHE A 73 -2.64 24.65 30.65
CA PHE A 73 -1.77 24.69 29.49
C PHE A 73 -0.31 24.71 29.91
N GLN A 74 0.57 24.33 28.97
CA GLN A 74 2.01 24.53 29.15
C GLN A 74 2.45 25.88 28.59
N ALA A 75 3.37 26.54 29.28
CA ALA A 75 3.96 27.78 28.87
C ALA A 75 5.43 27.87 29.26
N ARG A 76 6.23 28.45 28.34
CA ARG A 76 7.59 28.87 28.64
C ARG A 76 7.74 30.39 28.49
N PRO A 77 7.55 31.14 29.58
CA PRO A 77 7.83 32.57 29.57
C PRO A 77 9.28 32.83 29.11
N ALA A 78 9.53 33.96 28.45
CA ALA A 78 10.86 34.33 27.93
C ALA A 78 11.98 34.31 29.00
N THR A 79 11.62 34.40 30.29
CA THR A 79 12.56 34.33 31.44
C THR A 79 12.75 32.92 32.00
N ALA A 80 12.00 31.94 31.56
CA ALA A 80 12.08 30.56 32.06
C ALA A 80 12.94 29.68 31.16
N ALA A 81 13.72 28.78 31.76
CA ALA A 81 14.53 27.83 31.04
C ALA A 81 13.73 26.67 30.47
N CYS A 82 12.66 26.24 31.16
CA CYS A 82 11.80 25.14 30.83
C CYS A 82 10.33 25.50 30.74
N ASP A 83 9.57 24.66 30.11
CA ASP A 83 8.12 24.70 30.11
C ASP A 83 7.56 24.41 31.52
N ARG A 84 6.47 25.10 31.83
CA ARG A 84 5.76 24.99 33.11
C ARG A 84 4.28 24.88 32.86
N ILE A 85 3.54 24.28 33.80
CA ILE A 85 2.09 24.19 33.73
C ILE A 85 1.45 25.40 34.43
N PHE A 86 0.53 25.99 33.75
CA PHE A 86 -0.33 27.10 34.24
C PHE A 86 -1.79 26.73 34.02
N ARG A 87 -2.65 27.37 34.78
CA ARG A 87 -4.10 27.41 34.58
C ARG A 87 -4.63 28.81 34.56
N MET A 88 -5.79 29.01 33.96
CA MET A 88 -6.50 30.30 33.97
C MET A 88 -8.01 30.09 33.85
N PRO A 89 -8.83 30.98 34.38
CA PRO A 89 -10.27 31.00 34.10
C PRO A 89 -10.53 31.21 32.60
N ALA A 90 -11.43 30.43 31.99
CA ALA A 90 -11.85 30.64 30.62
C ALA A 90 -12.80 31.87 30.52
N PRO A 91 -12.54 32.83 29.62
CA PRO A 91 -13.43 33.98 29.44
C PRO A 91 -14.83 33.53 29.02
N ARG A 92 -15.87 34.06 29.67
CA ARG A 92 -17.27 33.76 29.30
C ARG A 92 -17.73 34.48 28.03
N ASP A 93 -17.20 35.66 27.79
CA ASP A 93 -17.51 36.52 26.64
C ASP A 93 -16.19 36.91 25.95
N LEU A 94 -15.98 36.42 24.74
CA LEU A 94 -14.75 36.69 23.95
C LEU A 94 -14.78 38.12 23.35
N ALA A 95 -15.93 38.71 23.18
CA ALA A 95 -16.05 40.07 22.63
C ALA A 95 -15.64 41.17 23.60
N ALA A 96 -15.78 40.94 24.93
CA ALA A 96 -15.66 41.93 25.95
C ALA A 96 -14.50 41.75 26.96
N ALA A 97 -13.84 40.60 27.00
CA ALA A 97 -12.99 40.22 28.12
C ALA A 97 -11.51 40.58 27.92
N THR A 98 -10.89 41.18 28.90
CA THR A 98 -9.45 41.15 29.09
C THR A 98 -9.09 39.74 29.67
N PRO A 99 -8.17 38.96 29.04
CA PRO A 99 -7.81 37.64 29.55
C PRO A 99 -7.29 37.69 30.98
N PRO A 100 -7.76 36.81 31.88
CA PRO A 100 -7.23 36.75 33.25
C PRO A 100 -5.77 36.31 33.26
N ALA A 101 -5.01 36.70 34.29
CA ALA A 101 -3.62 36.32 34.41
C ALA A 101 -3.48 34.80 34.67
N PRO A 102 -2.51 34.14 34.04
CA PRO A 102 -2.21 32.74 34.31
C PRO A 102 -1.75 32.50 35.75
N ILE A 103 -2.17 31.37 36.32
CA ILE A 103 -1.84 30.93 37.66
C ILE A 103 -0.90 29.69 37.51
N PRO A 104 0.30 29.70 38.08
CA PRO A 104 1.20 28.55 38.00
C PRO A 104 0.63 27.35 38.76
N VAL A 105 0.79 26.14 38.17
CA VAL A 105 0.43 24.84 38.74
C VAL A 105 1.69 24.07 39.09
N SER A 106 2.67 23.96 38.17
CA SER A 106 3.97 23.36 38.50
C SER A 106 4.88 24.36 39.23
N ASP A 107 5.73 23.84 40.11
CA ASP A 107 6.64 24.64 40.95
C ASP A 107 7.90 25.14 40.21
N GLY A 108 8.07 24.74 38.97
CA GLY A 108 9.20 25.17 38.11
C GLY A 108 10.45 24.35 38.27
N ARG A 109 10.39 23.21 38.93
CA ARG A 109 11.47 22.20 38.98
C ARG A 109 11.32 21.24 37.81
N GLY A 110 12.42 20.94 37.11
CA GLY A 110 12.43 20.16 35.91
C GLY A 110 11.66 20.83 34.75
N ALA A 111 11.45 20.08 33.66
CA ALA A 111 10.53 20.44 32.59
C ALA A 111 9.17 19.79 32.85
N THR A 112 8.08 20.50 32.55
CA THR A 112 6.71 19.96 32.68
C THR A 112 5.92 20.15 31.38
N THR A 113 5.10 19.15 31.00
CA THR A 113 4.32 19.13 29.77
C THR A 113 2.99 18.38 29.94
N CYS A 114 2.10 18.49 28.94
CA CYS A 114 0.90 17.65 28.74
C CYS A 114 0.06 17.50 30.01
N SER A 115 -0.52 18.57 30.46
CA SER A 115 -1.37 18.58 31.65
C SER A 115 -2.83 18.32 31.28
N TYR A 116 -3.61 17.73 32.22
CA TYR A 116 -5.04 17.50 32.05
C TYR A 116 -5.79 17.54 33.37
N PHE A 117 -7.07 17.96 33.35
CA PHE A 117 -7.91 17.89 34.55
C PHE A 117 -8.43 16.47 34.79
N LEU A 118 -8.47 16.04 36.04
CA LEU A 118 -9.21 14.86 36.44
C LEU A 118 -10.70 15.19 36.61
N PRO A 119 -11.63 14.23 36.52
CA PRO A 119 -13.04 14.45 36.70
C PRO A 119 -13.37 15.18 38.02
N GLY A 120 -14.16 16.25 37.91
CA GLY A 120 -14.51 17.13 39.05
C GLY A 120 -13.59 18.31 39.25
N ASP A 121 -12.54 18.50 38.44
CA ASP A 121 -11.68 19.68 38.29
C ASP A 121 -10.88 20.08 39.55
N ARG A 122 -10.83 19.18 40.54
CA ARG A 122 -10.08 19.42 41.81
C ARG A 122 -8.62 18.99 41.73
N GLU A 123 -8.33 18.08 40.85
CA GLU A 123 -6.98 17.51 40.63
C GLU A 123 -6.62 17.56 39.16
N VAL A 124 -5.33 17.51 38.92
CA VAL A 124 -4.74 17.52 37.58
C VAL A 124 -3.67 16.45 37.46
N ILE A 125 -3.39 16.05 36.23
CA ILE A 125 -2.18 15.31 35.86
C ILE A 125 -1.28 16.19 35.01
N PHE A 126 0.03 15.94 35.06
CA PHE A 126 1.02 16.50 34.12
C PHE A 126 2.25 15.58 34.10
N ALA A 127 3.01 15.65 33.02
CA ALA A 127 4.33 14.99 32.97
C ALA A 127 5.42 15.92 33.47
N SER A 128 6.39 15.39 34.26
CA SER A 128 7.52 16.15 34.81
C SER A 128 8.80 15.34 34.87
N THR A 129 9.95 16.00 34.61
CA THR A 129 11.29 15.42 34.77
C THR A 129 11.83 15.58 36.21
N GLU A 130 11.09 16.24 37.09
CA GLU A 130 11.54 16.61 38.46
C GLU A 130 12.03 15.41 39.27
N GLY A 131 11.37 14.25 39.15
CA GLY A 131 11.70 13.05 39.95
C GLY A 131 13.04 12.42 39.62
N GLY A 132 13.54 12.63 38.42
CA GLY A 132 14.88 12.17 38.02
C GLY A 132 15.94 13.27 38.11
N ASP A 133 15.61 14.47 37.59
CA ASP A 133 16.49 15.66 37.71
C ASP A 133 15.62 16.92 37.81
N PRO A 134 15.76 17.70 38.91
CA PRO A 134 15.05 18.97 39.07
C PRO A 134 15.57 20.10 38.18
N ALA A 135 16.72 19.90 37.50
CA ALA A 135 17.24 20.85 36.53
C ALA A 135 16.48 20.76 35.18
N CYS A 136 16.54 21.84 34.42
CA CYS A 136 16.01 21.86 33.07
C CYS A 136 16.82 20.95 32.14
N PRO A 137 16.24 19.96 31.45
CA PRO A 137 16.99 19.13 30.55
C PRO A 137 17.51 19.93 29.34
N PRO A 138 18.67 19.54 28.77
CA PRO A 138 19.22 20.22 27.59
C PRO A 138 18.32 20.03 26.37
N ARG A 139 18.24 21.05 25.52
CA ARG A 139 17.51 20.94 24.24
C ARG A 139 18.19 19.91 23.32
N PRO A 140 17.40 19.17 22.51
CA PRO A 140 17.96 18.23 21.57
C PRO A 140 18.84 18.91 20.52
N ASP A 141 19.86 18.21 20.04
CA ASP A 141 20.68 18.67 18.93
C ASP A 141 19.94 18.47 17.61
N HIS A 142 19.64 19.57 16.92
CA HIS A 142 18.98 19.57 15.61
C HIS A 142 19.95 19.48 14.41
N SER A 143 21.22 19.18 14.63
CA SER A 143 22.20 19.02 13.54
C SER A 143 21.83 17.90 12.55
N GLN A 144 21.04 16.91 13.02
CA GLN A 144 20.51 15.80 12.22
C GLN A 144 19.10 16.06 11.67
N GLY A 145 18.60 17.31 11.71
CA GLY A 145 17.25 17.70 11.35
C GLY A 145 16.34 17.85 12.58
N TYR A 146 15.06 18.14 12.32
CA TYR A 146 14.08 18.33 13.38
C TYR A 146 13.75 17.01 14.07
N VAL A 147 13.95 16.95 15.39
CA VAL A 147 13.70 15.79 16.25
C VAL A 147 13.08 16.23 17.58
N TRP A 148 12.27 15.35 18.18
CA TRP A 148 11.77 15.49 19.54
C TRP A 148 12.62 14.65 20.48
N ALA A 149 12.89 15.19 21.70
CA ALA A 149 13.59 14.47 22.76
C ALA A 149 12.59 13.70 23.63
N LEU A 150 12.92 12.44 23.89
CA LEU A 150 12.18 11.55 24.79
C LEU A 150 12.95 11.48 26.12
N TYR A 151 12.88 12.58 26.90
CA TYR A 151 13.65 12.65 28.15
C TYR A 151 13.23 11.52 29.09
N ARG A 152 14.17 10.62 29.43
CA ARG A 152 13.96 9.41 30.24
C ARG A 152 13.39 9.65 31.64
N ASN A 153 13.47 10.86 32.12
CA ASN A 153 13.02 11.24 33.45
C ASN A 153 11.59 11.78 33.47
N TYR A 154 10.89 11.79 32.30
CA TYR A 154 9.48 12.16 32.32
C TYR A 154 8.66 11.06 32.96
N ASP A 155 7.96 11.46 34.04
CA ASP A 155 6.94 10.67 34.71
C ASP A 155 5.62 11.43 34.80
N ILE A 156 4.52 10.72 34.89
CA ILE A 156 3.20 11.29 35.07
C ILE A 156 3.00 11.56 36.58
N TYR A 157 2.62 12.77 36.88
CA TYR A 157 2.27 13.24 38.25
C TYR A 157 0.79 13.52 38.34
N ARG A 158 0.24 13.36 39.55
CA ARG A 158 -1.08 13.82 39.93
C ARG A 158 -0.94 14.82 41.08
N ALA A 159 -1.64 15.95 41.00
CA ALA A 159 -1.62 17.01 42.00
C ALA A 159 -3.00 17.62 42.17
N ASN A 160 -3.20 18.40 43.25
CA ASN A 160 -4.33 19.30 43.33
C ASN A 160 -4.30 20.33 42.20
N ALA A 161 -5.44 20.91 41.81
CA ALA A 161 -5.49 21.87 40.70
C ALA A 161 -4.69 23.17 40.97
N ASP A 162 -4.29 23.43 42.22
CA ASP A 162 -3.39 24.52 42.61
C ASP A 162 -1.90 24.10 42.62
N GLY A 163 -1.60 22.88 42.21
CA GLY A 163 -0.25 22.30 42.16
C GLY A 163 0.23 21.65 43.45
N SER A 164 -0.49 21.85 44.56
CA SER A 164 -0.11 21.26 45.85
C SER A 164 -0.33 19.74 45.88
N GLY A 165 0.43 19.02 46.73
CA GLY A 165 0.25 17.58 46.92
C GLY A 165 0.65 16.72 45.73
N ALA A 166 1.56 17.20 44.88
CA ALA A 166 2.04 16.45 43.70
C ALA A 166 2.66 15.10 44.10
N ARG A 167 2.26 14.03 43.40
CA ARG A 167 2.79 12.68 43.58
C ARG A 167 2.97 12.00 42.24
N ARG A 168 4.03 11.21 42.10
CA ARG A 168 4.29 10.42 40.89
C ARG A 168 3.28 9.27 40.78
N LEU A 169 2.77 9.07 39.58
CA LEU A 169 1.95 7.91 39.20
C LEU A 169 2.78 6.86 38.46
N THR A 170 3.78 7.26 37.68
CA THR A 170 4.70 6.37 36.99
C THR A 170 6.11 6.52 37.57
N THR A 171 6.88 5.43 37.55
CA THR A 171 8.26 5.36 38.07
C THR A 171 9.13 4.44 37.24
N THR A 172 8.67 4.00 36.07
CA THR A 172 9.42 3.14 35.17
C THR A 172 10.52 3.97 34.51
N ASP A 173 11.73 3.43 34.37
CA ASP A 173 12.78 4.09 33.62
C ASP A 173 12.37 4.26 32.16
N GLY A 174 12.47 5.49 31.66
CA GLY A 174 12.07 5.85 30.32
C GLY A 174 11.13 7.06 30.25
N TYR A 175 10.61 7.34 29.06
CA TYR A 175 9.67 8.43 28.81
C TYR A 175 8.25 7.99 29.10
N ASP A 176 7.60 8.59 30.11
CA ASP A 176 6.17 8.46 30.40
C ASP A 176 5.55 9.86 30.36
N ALA A 177 4.82 10.20 29.31
CA ALA A 177 4.23 11.53 29.09
C ALA A 177 2.96 11.48 28.21
N GLU A 178 2.51 12.65 27.78
CA GLU A 178 1.34 12.82 26.90
C GLU A 178 0.06 12.20 27.48
N GLY A 179 -0.10 12.30 28.80
CA GLY A 179 -1.25 11.74 29.51
C GLY A 179 -2.54 12.52 29.25
N THR A 180 -3.62 11.83 28.84
CA THR A 180 -4.98 12.38 28.78
C THR A 180 -5.95 11.53 29.61
N VAL A 181 -7.07 12.10 30.00
CA VAL A 181 -7.95 11.53 31.03
C VAL A 181 -9.32 11.23 30.45
N CYS A 182 -9.84 10.04 30.78
CA CYS A 182 -11.25 9.70 30.57
C CYS A 182 -12.16 10.46 31.54
N GLY A 183 -13.16 11.18 31.02
CA GLY A 183 -14.09 11.94 31.82
C GLY A 183 -15.05 11.12 32.69
N LYS A 184 -15.21 9.83 32.42
CA LYS A 184 -16.15 8.95 33.10
C LYS A 184 -15.54 8.25 34.31
N ASP A 185 -14.35 7.71 34.16
CA ASP A 185 -13.72 6.87 35.20
C ASP A 185 -12.36 7.39 35.68
N GLY A 186 -11.86 8.47 35.07
CA GLY A 186 -10.57 9.06 35.41
C GLY A 186 -9.36 8.26 34.95
N SER A 187 -9.52 7.17 34.20
CA SER A 187 -8.40 6.40 33.65
C SER A 187 -7.57 7.27 32.72
N ILE A 188 -6.30 6.97 32.60
CA ILE A 188 -5.31 7.78 31.91
C ILE A 188 -4.74 6.95 30.75
N VAL A 189 -4.79 7.47 29.51
CA VAL A 189 -4.00 6.95 28.39
C VAL A 189 -2.76 7.82 28.24
N PHE A 190 -1.60 7.22 28.01
CA PHE A 190 -0.31 7.91 27.95
C PHE A 190 0.68 7.23 27.02
N THR A 191 1.72 7.95 26.62
CA THR A 191 2.80 7.47 25.77
C THR A 191 3.97 7.03 26.65
N SER A 192 4.57 5.84 26.32
CA SER A 192 5.70 5.28 27.06
C SER A 192 6.67 4.53 26.18
N VAL A 193 7.98 4.52 26.58
CA VAL A 193 9.03 3.73 25.93
C VAL A 193 9.44 2.50 26.75
N ARG A 194 8.70 2.11 27.75
CA ARG A 194 9.06 1.08 28.76
C ARG A 194 9.34 -0.31 28.18
N ASP A 195 8.74 -0.66 27.03
CA ASP A 195 8.92 -1.95 26.36
C ASP A 195 9.88 -1.87 25.15
N GLY A 196 10.62 -0.75 25.02
CA GLY A 196 11.67 -0.57 24.01
C GLY A 196 11.21 0.03 22.68
N ASP A 197 9.92 0.36 22.57
CA ASP A 197 9.34 1.15 21.47
C ASP A 197 8.48 2.27 22.05
N ILE A 198 7.98 3.18 21.21
CA ILE A 198 7.11 4.27 21.65
C ILE A 198 5.66 3.82 21.45
N ASP A 199 5.00 3.49 22.57
CA ASP A 199 3.66 2.90 22.55
C ASP A 199 2.70 3.62 23.47
N LEU A 200 1.39 3.40 23.23
CA LEU A 200 0.32 3.82 24.10
C LEU A 200 0.09 2.81 25.23
N TYR A 201 -0.14 3.36 26.42
CA TYR A 201 -0.51 2.61 27.63
C TYR A 201 -1.73 3.24 28.27
N ARG A 202 -2.52 2.44 29.00
CA ARG A 202 -3.62 2.90 29.83
C ARG A 202 -3.42 2.42 31.26
N MET A 203 -3.74 3.31 32.22
CA MET A 203 -3.72 3.02 33.66
C MET A 203 -4.96 3.58 34.35
N ASP A 204 -5.23 3.12 35.57
CA ASP A 204 -6.25 3.72 36.43
C ASP A 204 -5.82 5.08 36.94
N ALA A 205 -6.77 5.90 37.41
CA ALA A 205 -6.52 7.26 37.92
C ALA A 205 -5.50 7.36 39.07
N ASP A 206 -5.21 6.28 39.75
CA ASP A 206 -4.23 6.20 40.85
C ASP A 206 -2.84 5.72 40.42
N GLY A 207 -2.66 5.37 39.13
CA GLY A 207 -1.43 4.87 38.54
C GLY A 207 -1.30 3.35 38.51
N THR A 208 -2.35 2.61 38.96
CA THR A 208 -2.35 1.13 38.94
C THR A 208 -2.88 0.55 37.64
N ASN A 209 -2.78 -0.76 37.46
CA ASN A 209 -3.32 -1.52 36.31
C ASN A 209 -2.81 -1.03 34.93
N VAL A 210 -1.53 -0.71 34.86
CA VAL A 210 -0.89 -0.27 33.60
C VAL A 210 -0.90 -1.40 32.59
N ARG A 211 -1.43 -1.13 31.38
CA ARG A 211 -1.50 -2.07 30.27
C ARG A 211 -1.13 -1.39 28.94
N ARG A 212 -0.40 -2.09 28.09
CA ARG A 212 -0.01 -1.66 26.76
C ARG A 212 -1.20 -1.78 25.80
N LEU A 213 -1.40 -0.79 24.95
CA LEU A 213 -2.49 -0.72 23.96
C LEU A 213 -1.99 -0.92 22.52
N THR A 214 -0.77 -0.45 22.18
CA THR A 214 -0.20 -0.57 20.83
C THR A 214 1.04 -1.46 20.83
N HIS A 215 1.35 -2.09 19.68
CA HIS A 215 2.40 -3.11 19.59
C HIS A 215 3.18 -3.06 18.27
N GLU A 216 2.79 -2.19 17.33
CA GLU A 216 3.47 -2.07 16.03
C GLU A 216 4.69 -1.18 16.12
N ILE A 217 5.79 -1.56 15.42
CA ILE A 217 7.03 -0.76 15.43
C ILE A 217 6.76 0.62 14.85
N GLY A 218 7.14 1.64 15.62
CA GLY A 218 7.01 3.03 15.26
C GLY A 218 6.56 3.89 16.43
N TYR A 219 6.32 5.14 16.16
CA TYR A 219 5.82 6.08 17.16
C TYR A 219 4.32 5.93 17.29
N ASP A 220 3.82 5.71 18.49
CA ASP A 220 2.41 5.81 18.89
C ASP A 220 2.31 6.76 20.09
N GLY A 221 1.62 7.92 19.94
CA GLY A 221 1.58 8.87 21.03
C GLY A 221 0.48 9.93 20.94
N GLY A 222 0.28 10.67 22.04
CA GLY A 222 -0.67 11.76 22.14
C GLY A 222 -2.12 11.36 21.90
N ALA A 223 -2.59 10.33 22.59
CA ALA A 223 -3.93 9.80 22.44
C ALA A 223 -4.98 10.59 23.24
N PHE A 224 -6.20 10.70 22.69
CA PHE A 224 -7.36 11.31 23.33
C PHE A 224 -8.56 10.38 23.32
N PHE A 225 -9.24 10.27 24.44
CA PHE A 225 -10.54 9.57 24.53
C PHE A 225 -11.65 10.33 23.82
N ASP A 226 -12.61 9.58 23.26
CA ASP A 226 -13.92 10.12 22.88
C ASP A 226 -14.75 10.48 24.12
N ALA A 227 -15.87 11.19 23.92
CA ALA A 227 -16.71 11.65 25.03
C ALA A 227 -17.24 10.50 25.92
N ASP A 228 -17.37 9.30 25.36
CA ASP A 228 -17.85 8.11 26.04
C ASP A 228 -16.74 7.22 26.58
N CYS A 229 -15.47 7.54 26.33
CA CYS A 229 -14.29 6.77 26.68
C CYS A 229 -14.32 5.32 26.11
N THR A 230 -15.01 5.13 25.00
CA THR A 230 -15.11 3.86 24.30
C THR A 230 -14.06 3.71 23.22
N HIS A 231 -13.55 4.83 22.70
CA HIS A 231 -12.51 4.87 21.68
C HIS A 231 -11.41 5.87 22.05
N ILE A 232 -10.26 5.70 21.41
CA ILE A 232 -9.14 6.63 21.44
C ILE A 232 -8.75 7.00 20.00
N VAL A 233 -8.28 8.25 19.84
CA VAL A 233 -7.61 8.74 18.64
C VAL A 233 -6.19 9.14 18.99
N TRP A 234 -5.21 8.81 18.14
CA TRP A 234 -3.80 9.14 18.38
C TRP A 234 -3.04 9.38 17.07
N ARG A 235 -1.84 9.91 17.17
CA ARG A 235 -0.90 10.03 16.05
C ARG A 235 0.12 8.90 16.06
N ALA A 236 0.46 8.37 14.89
CA ALA A 236 1.44 7.31 14.77
C ALA A 236 2.30 7.45 13.51
N SER A 237 3.53 6.92 13.58
CA SER A 237 4.35 6.68 12.40
C SER A 237 4.59 5.19 12.22
N ARG A 238 4.71 4.76 10.97
CA ARG A 238 5.02 3.37 10.62
C ARG A 238 6.21 3.36 9.66
N PRO A 239 7.45 3.41 10.20
CA PRO A 239 8.66 3.50 9.39
C PRO A 239 8.81 2.25 8.51
N LYS A 240 9.00 2.48 7.21
CA LYS A 240 9.19 1.40 6.23
C LYS A 240 10.52 0.67 6.46
N PRO A 241 10.60 -0.65 6.20
CA PRO A 241 11.86 -1.40 6.26
C PRO A 241 12.97 -0.74 5.45
N GLY A 242 14.19 -0.74 5.97
CA GLY A 242 15.35 -0.05 5.39
C GLY A 242 15.61 1.29 6.06
N ARG A 243 15.90 2.33 5.29
CA ARG A 243 16.42 3.62 5.81
C ARG A 243 15.51 4.28 6.85
N GLU A 244 14.20 4.23 6.68
CA GLU A 244 13.27 4.87 7.63
C GLU A 244 13.28 4.14 8.97
N LEU A 245 13.20 2.80 8.95
CA LEU A 245 13.25 1.98 10.17
C LEU A 245 14.63 2.04 10.86
N ASP A 246 15.71 2.09 10.08
CA ASP A 246 17.06 2.22 10.61
C ASP A 246 17.26 3.61 11.27
N ASP A 247 16.75 4.69 10.66
CA ASP A 247 16.77 6.04 11.24
C ASP A 247 15.92 6.11 12.51
N TYR A 248 14.73 5.53 12.50
CA TYR A 248 13.87 5.45 13.69
C TYR A 248 14.56 4.76 14.86
N ARG A 249 15.10 3.54 14.64
CA ARG A 249 15.80 2.78 15.68
C ARG A 249 17.06 3.49 16.18
N ARG A 250 17.81 4.11 15.27
CA ARG A 250 19.01 4.87 15.61
C ARG A 250 18.67 6.10 16.47
N LEU A 251 17.61 6.82 16.16
CA LEU A 251 17.15 7.97 16.93
C LEU A 251 16.61 7.53 18.30
N LEU A 252 15.76 6.49 18.33
CA LEU A 252 15.18 5.97 19.56
C LEU A 252 16.28 5.50 20.55
N ALA A 253 17.35 4.89 20.06
CA ALA A 253 18.51 4.52 20.87
C ALA A 253 19.26 5.75 21.46
N GLN A 254 18.96 6.96 20.98
CA GLN A 254 19.47 8.24 21.49
C GLN A 254 18.39 9.04 22.25
N ASP A 255 17.29 8.42 22.60
CA ASP A 255 16.11 9.06 23.20
C ASP A 255 15.54 10.20 22.33
N LEU A 256 15.53 10.01 21.02
CA LEU A 256 15.03 10.95 20.01
C LEU A 256 14.03 10.29 19.10
N VAL A 257 13.10 11.09 18.54
CA VAL A 257 12.20 10.66 17.48
C VAL A 257 12.03 11.78 16.44
N ARG A 258 11.85 11.40 15.18
CA ARG A 258 11.58 12.33 14.08
C ARG A 258 10.08 12.41 13.84
N PRO A 259 9.41 13.54 14.12
CA PRO A 259 7.96 13.67 13.99
C PRO A 259 7.53 14.07 12.58
N THR A 260 8.04 13.34 11.58
CA THR A 260 7.64 13.50 10.18
C THR A 260 6.79 12.32 9.75
N LYS A 261 5.82 12.54 8.87
CA LYS A 261 4.89 11.50 8.39
C LYS A 261 4.15 10.82 9.54
N LEU A 262 3.47 11.63 10.33
CA LEU A 262 2.56 11.16 11.36
C LEU A 262 1.14 11.08 10.80
N GLU A 263 0.53 9.91 10.92
CA GLU A 263 -0.85 9.67 10.52
C GLU A 263 -1.74 9.44 11.74
N LEU A 264 -3.05 9.63 11.60
CA LEU A 264 -3.99 9.44 12.68
C LEU A 264 -4.61 8.05 12.66
N TYR A 265 -4.77 7.50 13.85
CA TYR A 265 -5.40 6.20 14.10
C TYR A 265 -6.52 6.32 15.11
N VAL A 266 -7.53 5.46 15.00
CA VAL A 266 -8.63 5.29 15.96
C VAL A 266 -8.72 3.83 16.34
N ALA A 267 -8.95 3.52 17.61
CA ALA A 267 -9.18 2.17 18.11
C ALA A 267 -10.19 2.17 19.27
N GLY A 268 -10.63 1.01 19.70
CA GLY A 268 -11.27 0.86 20.99
C GLY A 268 -10.35 1.35 22.12
N ALA A 269 -10.94 1.85 23.21
CA ALA A 269 -10.16 2.41 24.34
C ALA A 269 -9.33 1.35 25.09
N ASP A 270 -9.44 0.09 24.70
CA ASP A 270 -8.61 -1.03 25.16
C ASP A 270 -7.52 -1.41 24.13
N GLY A 271 -7.38 -0.66 23.03
CA GLY A 271 -6.47 -0.92 21.95
C GLY A 271 -7.00 -1.84 20.85
N SER A 272 -8.25 -2.32 20.96
CA SER A 272 -8.85 -3.21 19.95
C SER A 272 -9.15 -2.49 18.63
N ASP A 273 -9.11 -3.26 17.55
CA ASP A 273 -9.51 -2.85 16.20
C ASP A 273 -8.88 -1.51 15.71
N PRO A 274 -7.55 -1.34 15.75
CA PRO A 274 -6.89 -0.12 15.31
C PRO A 274 -7.12 0.13 13.83
N MET A 275 -7.53 1.35 13.48
CA MET A 275 -7.81 1.78 12.12
C MET A 275 -7.10 3.10 11.81
N GLN A 276 -6.29 3.14 10.75
CA GLN A 276 -5.70 4.37 10.23
C GLN A 276 -6.80 5.20 9.54
N ILE A 277 -6.92 6.48 9.87
CA ILE A 277 -7.95 7.36 9.33
C ILE A 277 -7.40 8.47 8.42
N THR A 278 -6.07 8.70 8.42
CA THR A 278 -5.42 9.65 7.49
C THR A 278 -4.30 8.99 6.71
N TYR A 279 -4.02 9.54 5.50
CA TYR A 279 -2.97 9.09 4.56
C TYR A 279 -2.33 10.31 3.89
N LEU A 280 -1.96 11.30 4.69
CA LEU A 280 -1.54 12.62 4.20
C LEU A 280 -0.05 12.69 3.87
N GLU A 281 0.75 11.71 4.29
CA GLU A 281 2.23 11.72 4.19
C GLU A 281 2.85 13.01 4.75
N ALA A 282 2.16 13.63 5.70
CA ALA A 282 2.48 14.90 6.35
C ALA A 282 2.70 14.68 7.85
N ALA A 283 3.14 15.72 8.55
CA ALA A 283 3.20 15.69 10.00
C ALA A 283 1.81 16.06 10.55
N SER A 284 1.03 15.07 10.95
CA SER A 284 -0.29 15.26 11.57
C SER A 284 -0.21 14.95 13.06
N PHE A 285 -0.64 15.88 13.94
CA PHE A 285 -0.53 15.71 15.38
C PHE A 285 -1.61 16.46 16.17
N GLY A 286 -1.64 16.25 17.49
CA GLY A 286 -2.60 16.86 18.39
C GLY A 286 -4.04 16.54 18.01
N PRO A 287 -4.42 15.26 17.72
CA PRO A 287 -5.79 14.94 17.37
C PRO A 287 -6.71 15.11 18.56
N ALA A 288 -7.91 15.60 18.32
CA ALA A 288 -8.96 15.67 19.33
C ALA A 288 -10.31 15.37 18.69
N TRP A 289 -11.25 14.88 19.49
CA TRP A 289 -12.60 14.63 19.00
C TRP A 289 -13.39 15.93 18.86
N LEU A 290 -14.12 16.09 17.78
CA LEU A 290 -15.16 17.12 17.69
C LEU A 290 -16.33 16.75 18.60
N PRO A 291 -17.19 17.74 18.96
CA PRO A 291 -18.43 17.46 19.65
C PRO A 291 -19.20 16.33 18.95
N PRO A 292 -19.72 15.33 19.70
CA PRO A 292 -20.34 14.16 19.11
C PRO A 292 -21.54 14.53 18.25
N ARG A 293 -21.56 14.03 17.01
CA ARG A 293 -22.74 14.13 16.15
C ARG A 293 -23.82 13.20 16.66
N LEU A 294 -25.06 13.64 16.53
CA LEU A 294 -26.23 12.79 16.75
C LEU A 294 -26.67 12.15 15.46
N ALA A 295 -27.25 10.95 15.56
CA ALA A 295 -27.92 10.28 14.44
C ALA A 295 -29.09 11.15 13.92
N ALA A 296 -29.62 10.85 12.75
CA ALA A 296 -30.66 11.63 12.09
C ALA A 296 -31.96 11.76 12.95
N ASP A 297 -32.18 10.88 13.90
CA ASP A 297 -33.28 10.93 14.86
C ASP A 297 -33.03 11.88 16.05
N GLY A 298 -31.81 12.43 16.18
CA GLY A 298 -31.40 13.34 17.24
C GLY A 298 -31.35 12.74 18.65
N ARG A 299 -31.43 11.41 18.80
CA ARG A 299 -31.56 10.75 20.10
C ARG A 299 -30.33 9.94 20.53
N ALA A 300 -29.59 9.43 19.59
CA ALA A 300 -28.40 8.62 19.81
C ALA A 300 -27.18 9.26 19.15
N PRO A 301 -25.96 8.95 19.60
CA PRO A 301 -24.75 9.28 18.83
C PRO A 301 -24.83 8.67 17.44
N ALA A 302 -24.36 9.42 16.43
CA ALA A 302 -24.15 8.85 15.10
C ALA A 302 -23.12 7.71 15.14
N PRO A 303 -23.12 6.78 14.16
CA PRO A 303 -22.12 5.73 14.08
C PRO A 303 -20.70 6.27 14.17
N LEU A 304 -19.76 5.46 14.69
CA LEU A 304 -18.36 5.87 14.87
C LEU A 304 -17.75 6.48 13.60
N GLY A 305 -18.01 5.88 12.45
CA GLY A 305 -17.49 6.37 11.15
C GLY A 305 -17.95 7.79 10.78
N GLU A 306 -19.06 8.28 11.34
CA GLU A 306 -19.60 9.62 11.13
C GLU A 306 -19.13 10.63 12.20
N GLN A 307 -18.47 10.17 13.27
CA GLN A 307 -17.83 11.04 14.25
C GLN A 307 -16.60 11.70 13.61
N ARG A 308 -16.20 12.86 14.09
CA ARG A 308 -15.11 13.65 13.51
C ARG A 308 -13.97 13.87 14.48
N VAL A 309 -12.78 13.96 13.90
CA VAL A 309 -11.52 14.31 14.58
C VAL A 309 -11.00 15.61 13.99
N ILE A 310 -10.56 16.54 14.85
CA ILE A 310 -9.79 17.73 14.47
C ILE A 310 -8.33 17.53 14.85
N PHE A 311 -7.41 18.03 14.04
CA PHE A 311 -5.96 17.83 14.24
C PHE A 311 -5.15 18.93 13.55
N ALA A 312 -3.89 19.08 13.92
CA ALA A 312 -2.94 19.94 13.24
C ALA A 312 -2.19 19.17 12.16
N SER A 313 -2.00 19.73 10.98
CA SER A 313 -1.19 19.12 9.91
C SER A 313 -0.57 20.16 8.98
N ASN A 314 0.63 19.86 8.48
CA ASN A 314 1.26 20.61 7.39
C ASN A 314 0.92 20.00 6.01
N TYR A 315 -0.22 19.35 5.89
CA TYR A 315 -0.74 18.83 4.64
C TYR A 315 -0.91 19.96 3.60
N GLY A 316 -0.34 19.78 2.42
CA GLY A 316 -0.23 20.83 1.40
C GLY A 316 1.17 21.45 1.33
N ASP A 317 1.91 21.51 2.44
CA ASP A 317 3.32 21.89 2.52
C ASP A 317 4.13 20.97 3.45
N PRO A 318 4.26 19.66 3.14
CA PRO A 318 4.86 18.67 4.04
C PRO A 318 6.34 18.91 4.39
N ARG A 319 7.01 19.80 3.70
CA ARG A 319 8.39 20.21 3.98
C ARG A 319 8.51 21.58 4.61
N GLY A 320 7.37 22.30 4.71
CA GLY A 320 7.27 23.61 5.26
C GLY A 320 6.98 23.61 6.76
N ARG A 321 6.80 24.81 7.28
CA ARG A 321 6.45 25.08 8.69
C ARG A 321 5.04 25.59 8.87
N GLU A 322 4.25 25.60 7.82
CA GLU A 322 2.85 25.98 7.87
C GLU A 322 2.03 24.78 8.34
N PHE A 323 1.37 24.95 9.46
CA PHE A 323 0.46 23.98 10.04
C PHE A 323 -0.89 24.62 10.23
N ASP A 324 -1.92 23.94 9.74
CA ASP A 324 -3.31 24.33 9.94
C ASP A 324 -4.07 23.30 10.74
N LEU A 325 -5.20 23.70 11.26
CA LEU A 325 -6.20 22.78 11.79
C LEU A 325 -7.01 22.18 10.63
N TRP A 326 -7.14 20.88 10.66
CA TRP A 326 -7.92 20.07 9.74
C TRP A 326 -8.94 19.24 10.51
N ALA A 327 -10.05 18.88 9.88
CA ALA A 327 -11.02 17.95 10.44
C ALA A 327 -11.33 16.84 9.43
N ILE A 328 -11.55 15.62 9.94
CA ILE A 328 -11.83 14.43 9.13
C ILE A 328 -12.84 13.55 9.87
N ASP A 329 -13.66 12.81 9.14
CA ASP A 329 -14.48 11.76 9.76
C ASP A 329 -13.65 10.53 10.09
N VAL A 330 -14.04 9.76 11.10
CA VAL A 330 -13.39 8.50 11.47
C VAL A 330 -13.40 7.49 10.31
N ALA A 331 -14.38 7.57 9.41
CA ALA A 331 -14.38 6.77 8.17
C ALA A 331 -13.27 7.15 7.17
N GLY A 332 -12.44 8.18 7.46
CA GLY A 332 -11.42 8.70 6.55
C GLY A 332 -11.97 9.61 5.45
N THR A 333 -13.15 10.17 5.64
CA THR A 333 -13.87 11.00 4.68
C THR A 333 -13.98 12.45 5.12
N ARG A 334 -14.42 13.32 4.23
CA ARG A 334 -14.71 14.73 4.52
C ARG A 334 -13.54 15.47 5.18
N LEU A 335 -12.31 15.28 4.66
CA LEU A 335 -11.16 16.08 5.07
C LEU A 335 -11.42 17.55 4.75
N GLU A 336 -11.33 18.41 5.77
CA GLU A 336 -11.65 19.83 5.69
C GLU A 336 -10.59 20.65 6.40
N ARG A 337 -10.08 21.72 5.73
CA ARG A 337 -9.19 22.70 6.35
C ARG A 337 -10.03 23.68 7.17
N ILE A 338 -9.71 23.83 8.45
CA ILE A 338 -10.44 24.67 9.42
C ILE A 338 -9.80 26.05 9.54
N THR A 339 -8.47 26.11 9.64
CA THR A 339 -7.71 27.36 9.72
C THR A 339 -6.90 27.61 8.45
N THR A 340 -6.58 28.88 8.21
CA THR A 340 -5.87 29.35 7.01
C THR A 340 -4.89 30.48 7.32
N ALA A 341 -4.65 30.79 8.60
CA ALA A 341 -3.69 31.81 9.00
C ALA A 341 -2.27 31.34 8.66
N PRO A 342 -1.43 32.21 8.03
CA PRO A 342 -0.04 31.81 7.75
C PRO A 342 0.72 31.43 9.03
N ALA A 343 1.52 30.37 8.93
CA ALA A 343 2.47 29.81 9.84
C ALA A 343 1.96 28.65 10.70
N PHE A 344 1.66 28.76 11.99
CA PHE A 344 1.37 27.62 12.85
C PHE A 344 0.04 27.76 13.57
N ASP A 345 -0.84 26.78 13.37
CA ASP A 345 -2.03 26.52 14.17
C ASP A 345 -2.00 25.06 14.63
N GLY A 346 -2.16 24.78 15.94
CA GLY A 346 -2.03 23.40 16.45
C GLY A 346 -2.72 23.19 17.79
N PHE A 347 -2.74 21.95 18.26
CA PHE A 347 -3.26 21.50 19.54
C PHE A 347 -4.71 21.94 19.78
N PRO A 348 -5.67 21.62 18.90
CA PRO A 348 -7.06 22.01 19.04
C PRO A 348 -7.75 21.19 20.12
N LEU A 349 -8.58 21.83 20.97
CA LEU A 349 -9.45 21.12 21.90
C LEU A 349 -10.76 21.88 22.12
N PHE A 350 -11.88 21.18 22.03
CA PHE A 350 -13.21 21.74 22.25
C PHE A 350 -13.54 21.88 23.71
N SER A 351 -14.30 22.94 24.03
CA SER A 351 -14.98 23.04 25.33
C SER A 351 -15.96 21.90 25.53
N PRO A 352 -16.25 21.46 26.77
CA PRO A 352 -17.17 20.36 27.02
C PRO A 352 -18.59 20.54 26.44
N ASP A 353 -19.02 21.78 26.24
CA ASP A 353 -20.30 22.09 25.58
C ASP A 353 -20.22 22.18 24.06
N GLY A 354 -19.02 21.98 23.47
CA GLY A 354 -18.77 21.98 22.05
C GLY A 354 -18.85 23.32 21.35
N LYS A 355 -19.01 24.44 22.08
CA LYS A 355 -19.24 25.75 21.50
C LYS A 355 -17.99 26.57 21.28
N ARG A 356 -16.85 26.13 21.83
CA ARG A 356 -15.60 26.86 21.75
C ARG A 356 -14.45 25.95 21.42
N LEU A 357 -13.49 26.49 20.68
CA LEU A 357 -12.24 25.83 20.33
C LEU A 357 -11.08 26.59 20.96
N ALA A 358 -10.27 25.88 21.78
CA ALA A 358 -8.95 26.36 22.21
C ALA A 358 -7.91 25.78 21.27
N PHE A 359 -6.92 26.57 20.87
CA PHE A 359 -5.81 26.12 20.02
C PHE A 359 -4.57 27.00 20.22
N ALA A 360 -3.42 26.48 19.85
CA ALA A 360 -2.17 27.23 19.84
C ALA A 360 -1.95 27.84 18.45
N SER A 361 -1.52 29.12 18.42
CA SER A 361 -1.26 29.80 17.14
C SER A 361 -0.18 30.86 17.29
N ASN A 362 0.53 31.13 16.20
CA ASN A 362 1.44 32.28 16.13
C ASN A 362 0.91 33.43 15.25
N ARG A 363 -0.37 33.41 14.89
CA ARG A 363 -1.03 34.43 14.04
C ARG A 363 -0.96 35.86 14.60
N ALA A 364 -0.75 36.02 15.91
CA ALA A 364 -0.57 37.33 16.57
C ALA A 364 0.90 37.70 16.79
N THR A 365 1.85 36.86 16.34
CA THR A 365 3.30 37.04 16.57
C THR A 365 3.85 38.07 15.59
N PRO A 366 4.54 39.12 16.06
CA PRO A 366 5.16 40.11 15.17
C PRO A 366 6.24 39.47 14.27
N PRO A 367 6.45 40.00 13.05
CA PRO A 367 7.51 39.52 12.16
C PRO A 367 8.88 39.49 12.84
N GLY A 368 9.59 38.35 12.73
CA GLY A 368 10.91 38.16 13.33
C GLY A 368 10.91 37.64 14.75
N GLN A 369 9.75 37.47 15.38
CA GLN A 369 9.58 36.72 16.64
C GLN A 369 9.09 35.32 16.38
N HIS A 370 9.19 34.44 17.38
CA HIS A 370 8.81 33.03 17.27
C HIS A 370 7.88 32.58 18.40
N ASP A 371 7.07 33.50 18.90
CA ASP A 371 6.11 33.23 19.96
C ASP A 371 4.97 32.37 19.45
N THR A 372 4.54 31.40 20.26
CA THR A 372 3.28 30.68 20.08
C THR A 372 2.37 31.00 21.23
N ASN A 373 1.10 31.27 20.95
CA ASN A 373 0.14 31.77 21.95
C ASN A 373 -1.11 30.89 21.97
N VAL A 374 -1.79 30.84 23.11
CA VAL A 374 -3.08 30.17 23.25
C VAL A 374 -4.19 31.12 22.76
N PHE A 375 -5.00 30.62 21.85
CA PHE A 375 -6.17 31.27 21.31
C PHE A 375 -7.44 30.56 21.74
N LEU A 376 -8.52 31.33 21.78
CA LEU A 376 -9.87 30.84 21.98
C LEU A 376 -10.77 31.42 20.89
N ALA A 377 -11.63 30.59 20.32
CA ALA A 377 -12.62 30.99 19.32
C ALA A 377 -14.00 30.42 19.67
N ASP A 378 -15.05 31.15 19.31
CA ASP A 378 -16.40 30.60 19.28
C ASP A 378 -16.52 29.71 18.05
N TRP A 379 -17.02 28.47 18.25
CA TRP A 379 -17.18 27.47 17.20
C TRP A 379 -18.58 27.57 16.59
N ASN A 380 -18.60 27.55 15.27
CA ASN A 380 -19.82 27.53 14.48
C ASN A 380 -19.84 26.29 13.59
N ASP A 381 -20.72 25.36 13.85
CA ASP A 381 -20.84 24.14 13.04
C ASP A 381 -21.19 24.44 11.59
N GLY A 382 -21.65 25.65 11.22
CA GLY A 382 -21.98 26.03 9.86
C GLY A 382 -22.82 25.00 9.10
N PRO A 383 -23.53 25.31 8.04
CA PRO A 383 -23.94 24.22 7.16
C PRO A 383 -22.65 23.56 6.67
N VAL A 384 -22.43 22.31 7.08
CA VAL A 384 -21.51 21.44 6.36
C VAL A 384 -21.92 21.60 4.91
N GLN A 385 -21.09 22.30 4.09
CA GLN A 385 -21.27 22.09 2.66
C GLN A 385 -21.18 20.58 2.52
N PRO A 386 -22.17 19.92 1.94
CA PRO A 386 -21.94 18.59 1.49
C PRO A 386 -20.73 18.74 0.56
N ALA A 387 -19.51 18.43 1.05
CA ALA A 387 -18.46 17.97 0.17
C ALA A 387 -19.19 16.97 -0.67
N ALA A 388 -19.32 17.22 -1.98
CA ALA A 388 -20.10 16.39 -2.86
C ALA A 388 -19.82 14.98 -2.42
N GLU A 389 -20.86 14.26 -1.94
CA GLU A 389 -20.69 12.96 -1.28
C GLU A 389 -19.80 12.15 -2.18
N LEU A 390 -18.51 12.03 -1.85
CA LEU A 390 -17.52 11.39 -2.72
C LEU A 390 -17.78 9.89 -2.85
N GLY A 391 -18.79 9.40 -2.14
CA GLY A 391 -19.10 7.97 -2.08
C GLY A 391 -18.11 7.15 -1.27
N ALA A 392 -17.22 7.83 -0.50
CA ALA A 392 -16.16 7.17 0.26
C ALA A 392 -16.69 6.14 1.27
N ASP A 393 -17.81 6.42 1.92
CA ASP A 393 -18.44 5.47 2.86
C ASP A 393 -18.90 4.19 2.12
N ARG A 394 -19.44 4.36 0.91
CA ARG A 394 -19.87 3.22 0.09
C ARG A 394 -18.68 2.43 -0.45
N VAL A 395 -17.64 3.13 -0.92
CA VAL A 395 -16.38 2.52 -1.36
C VAL A 395 -15.74 1.73 -0.22
N LEU A 396 -15.66 2.28 0.99
CA LEU A 396 -15.11 1.58 2.14
C LEU A 396 -15.97 0.37 2.54
N ALA A 397 -17.29 0.48 2.49
CA ALA A 397 -18.20 -0.63 2.79
C ALA A 397 -18.03 -1.77 1.77
N ASP A 398 -17.94 -1.44 0.47
CA ASP A 398 -17.70 -2.42 -0.59
C ASP A 398 -16.32 -3.08 -0.43
N ILE A 399 -15.26 -2.32 -0.10
CA ILE A 399 -13.91 -2.87 0.18
C ILE A 399 -13.93 -3.80 1.40
N ARG A 400 -14.52 -3.37 2.52
CA ARG A 400 -14.62 -4.22 3.74
C ARG A 400 -15.35 -5.52 3.47
N TRP A 401 -16.38 -5.49 2.65
CA TRP A 401 -17.09 -6.69 2.28
C TRP A 401 -16.25 -7.62 1.38
N LEU A 402 -15.59 -7.06 0.36
CA LEU A 402 -14.75 -7.82 -0.59
C LEU A 402 -13.49 -8.38 0.10
N ALA A 403 -12.84 -7.60 0.94
CA ALA A 403 -11.62 -7.98 1.65
C ALA A 403 -11.89 -8.64 3.03
N ASP A 404 -13.11 -9.07 3.30
CA ASP A 404 -13.44 -9.80 4.53
C ASP A 404 -12.82 -11.21 4.48
N PRO A 405 -12.24 -11.74 5.58
CA PRO A 405 -11.70 -13.09 5.66
C PRO A 405 -12.64 -14.20 5.17
N ALA A 406 -13.97 -14.01 5.29
CA ALA A 406 -14.96 -14.94 4.76
C ALA A 406 -14.97 -15.04 3.22
N ARG A 407 -14.23 -14.19 2.52
CA ARG A 407 -14.00 -14.26 1.06
C ARG A 407 -12.77 -15.09 0.73
N GLU A 408 -12.11 -15.70 1.71
CA GLU A 408 -10.97 -16.62 1.52
C GLU A 408 -9.88 -16.02 0.61
N GLY A 409 -9.70 -14.67 0.66
CA GLY A 409 -8.77 -13.95 -0.22
C GLY A 409 -9.14 -14.01 -1.72
N ARG A 410 -10.37 -14.29 -2.07
CA ARG A 410 -10.92 -14.30 -3.44
C ARG A 410 -10.09 -15.09 -4.47
N GLY A 411 -9.44 -16.15 -4.01
CA GLY A 411 -8.62 -17.00 -4.91
C GLY A 411 -9.47 -17.70 -5.97
N VAL A 412 -8.92 -17.87 -7.16
CA VAL A 412 -9.63 -18.52 -8.28
C VAL A 412 -10.07 -19.94 -7.90
N GLY A 413 -11.36 -20.22 -8.08
CA GLY A 413 -11.98 -21.51 -7.77
C GLY A 413 -12.38 -21.70 -6.30
N THR A 414 -12.35 -20.64 -5.47
CA THR A 414 -12.87 -20.64 -4.11
C THR A 414 -14.32 -20.17 -4.04
N ALA A 415 -15.03 -20.58 -2.98
CA ALA A 415 -16.37 -20.07 -2.68
C ALA A 415 -16.36 -18.56 -2.40
N GLY A 416 -15.26 -18.03 -1.87
CA GLY A 416 -15.06 -16.62 -1.60
C GLY A 416 -15.05 -15.77 -2.89
N LEU A 417 -14.42 -16.25 -3.96
CA LEU A 417 -14.45 -15.59 -5.27
C LEU A 417 -15.86 -15.63 -5.89
N ASP A 418 -16.54 -16.78 -5.81
CA ASP A 418 -17.91 -16.93 -6.31
C ASP A 418 -18.86 -15.94 -5.61
N ALA A 419 -18.71 -15.78 -4.29
CA ALA A 419 -19.46 -14.83 -3.51
C ALA A 419 -19.14 -13.37 -3.89
N ALA A 420 -17.87 -13.05 -4.14
CA ALA A 420 -17.46 -11.73 -4.60
C ALA A 420 -18.06 -11.39 -5.97
N GLY A 421 -18.03 -12.32 -6.91
CA GLY A 421 -18.68 -12.13 -8.22
C GLY A 421 -20.20 -11.98 -8.11
N ALA A 422 -20.87 -12.73 -7.24
CA ALA A 422 -22.30 -12.58 -6.97
C ALA A 422 -22.62 -11.22 -6.34
N TYR A 423 -21.74 -10.72 -5.46
CA TYR A 423 -21.89 -9.39 -4.87
C TYR A 423 -21.83 -8.28 -5.94
N VAL A 424 -20.86 -8.33 -6.84
CA VAL A 424 -20.74 -7.36 -7.93
C VAL A 424 -21.98 -7.45 -8.85
N GLU A 425 -22.43 -8.66 -9.18
CA GLU A 425 -23.64 -8.88 -10.00
C GLU A 425 -24.89 -8.26 -9.34
N GLU A 426 -25.05 -8.43 -8.03
CA GLU A 426 -26.16 -7.83 -7.27
C GLU A 426 -26.10 -6.29 -7.32
N ARG A 427 -24.91 -5.71 -7.14
CA ARG A 427 -24.71 -4.26 -7.23
C ARG A 427 -25.03 -3.72 -8.62
N PHE A 428 -24.57 -4.38 -9.68
CA PHE A 428 -24.93 -3.98 -11.05
C PHE A 428 -26.44 -4.03 -11.30
N ARG A 429 -27.11 -5.09 -10.81
CA ARG A 429 -28.57 -5.22 -10.91
C ARG A 429 -29.29 -4.10 -10.14
N ALA A 430 -28.86 -3.81 -8.91
CA ALA A 430 -29.44 -2.76 -8.07
C ALA A 430 -29.28 -1.36 -8.69
N LEU A 431 -28.19 -1.13 -9.44
CA LEU A 431 -27.94 0.12 -10.15
C LEU A 431 -28.70 0.20 -11.50
N GLY A 432 -29.47 -0.82 -11.88
CA GLY A 432 -30.24 -0.84 -13.13
C GLY A 432 -29.39 -1.06 -14.38
N LEU A 433 -28.17 -1.56 -14.26
CA LEU A 433 -27.36 -1.95 -15.41
C LEU A 433 -28.00 -3.15 -16.09
N ALA A 434 -28.04 -3.13 -17.42
CA ALA A 434 -28.52 -4.29 -18.18
C ALA A 434 -27.46 -5.42 -18.13
N PRO A 435 -27.88 -6.70 -18.03
CA PRO A 435 -26.96 -7.82 -18.13
C PRO A 435 -26.30 -7.84 -19.52
N ALA A 436 -24.99 -7.99 -19.55
CA ALA A 436 -24.19 -7.98 -20.78
C ALA A 436 -23.17 -9.14 -20.86
N GLY A 437 -23.31 -10.16 -20.02
CA GLY A 437 -22.52 -11.38 -20.06
C GLY A 437 -23.11 -12.44 -21.03
N ALA A 438 -22.75 -13.68 -20.80
CA ALA A 438 -23.21 -14.82 -21.60
C ALA A 438 -24.68 -15.16 -21.31
N ALA A 439 -25.36 -15.75 -22.28
CA ALA A 439 -26.74 -16.24 -22.18
C ALA A 439 -27.76 -15.23 -21.61
N GLY A 440 -27.48 -13.92 -21.76
CA GLY A 440 -28.37 -12.85 -21.26
C GLY A 440 -28.25 -12.57 -19.76
N GLY A 441 -27.26 -13.15 -19.07
CA GLY A 441 -26.90 -12.86 -17.68
C GLY A 441 -25.79 -11.83 -17.56
N TYR A 442 -25.30 -11.63 -16.33
CA TYR A 442 -24.14 -10.77 -16.07
C TYR A 442 -22.82 -11.51 -16.20
N ARG A 443 -22.80 -12.84 -16.10
CA ARG A 443 -21.59 -13.64 -16.04
C ARG A 443 -21.09 -14.01 -17.43
N GLN A 444 -19.79 -13.88 -17.64
CA GLN A 444 -19.09 -14.41 -18.81
C GLN A 444 -18.12 -15.49 -18.33
N PRO A 445 -18.51 -16.80 -18.40
CA PRO A 445 -17.72 -17.90 -17.86
C PRO A 445 -16.52 -18.24 -18.74
N PHE A 446 -15.44 -18.70 -18.10
CA PHE A 446 -14.27 -19.34 -18.73
C PHE A 446 -13.64 -20.33 -17.76
N ASP A 447 -12.80 -21.24 -18.28
CA ASP A 447 -12.18 -22.27 -17.47
C ASP A 447 -10.75 -21.87 -17.05
N VAL A 448 -10.42 -22.08 -15.77
CA VAL A 448 -9.09 -21.87 -15.21
C VAL A 448 -8.55 -23.17 -14.64
N ARG A 449 -7.27 -23.48 -14.89
CA ARG A 449 -6.59 -24.62 -14.27
C ARG A 449 -6.24 -24.28 -12.82
N THR A 450 -6.87 -24.99 -11.88
CA THR A 450 -6.71 -24.73 -10.44
C THR A 450 -5.97 -25.86 -9.71
N GLY A 451 -5.66 -26.95 -10.39
CA GLY A 451 -4.95 -28.05 -9.77
C GLY A 451 -4.41 -29.06 -10.75
N VAL A 452 -3.48 -29.89 -10.29
CA VAL A 452 -2.93 -30.99 -11.02
C VAL A 452 -2.70 -32.19 -10.09
N THR A 453 -3.03 -33.38 -10.54
CA THR A 453 -2.80 -34.63 -9.82
C THR A 453 -2.07 -35.63 -10.69
N ALA A 454 -1.16 -36.38 -10.08
CA ALA A 454 -0.52 -37.49 -10.75
C ALA A 454 -1.44 -38.72 -10.68
N GLU A 455 -1.74 -39.29 -11.83
CA GLU A 455 -2.57 -40.49 -11.93
C GLU A 455 -1.81 -41.79 -11.57
N PRO A 456 -2.50 -42.86 -11.24
CA PRO A 456 -1.87 -44.16 -10.87
C PRO A 456 -0.91 -44.75 -11.92
N ALA A 457 -1.07 -44.38 -13.20
CA ALA A 457 -0.16 -44.79 -14.27
C ALA A 457 1.23 -44.13 -14.18
N THR A 458 1.39 -43.10 -13.30
CA THR A 458 2.68 -42.45 -13.09
C THR A 458 3.65 -43.36 -12.34
N THR A 459 4.70 -43.85 -13.04
CA THR A 459 5.66 -44.82 -12.51
C THR A 459 7.10 -44.43 -12.79
N LEU A 460 8.02 -44.92 -11.95
CA LEU A 460 9.47 -44.82 -12.16
C LEU A 460 10.12 -46.16 -11.81
N ARG A 461 10.98 -46.67 -12.71
CA ARG A 461 11.82 -47.87 -12.50
C ARG A 461 13.28 -47.53 -12.76
N VAL A 462 14.19 -48.08 -11.95
CA VAL A 462 15.62 -47.90 -12.10
C VAL A 462 16.27 -49.29 -12.15
N ASN A 463 17.02 -49.59 -13.20
CA ASN A 463 17.55 -50.92 -13.49
C ASN A 463 16.49 -52.04 -13.39
N GLY A 464 15.27 -51.75 -13.85
CA GLY A 464 14.11 -52.63 -13.79
C GLY A 464 13.39 -52.71 -12.43
N ALA A 465 14.01 -52.21 -11.35
CA ALA A 465 13.36 -52.16 -10.02
C ALA A 465 12.37 -50.98 -9.94
N GLU A 466 11.17 -51.29 -9.46
CA GLU A 466 10.14 -50.26 -9.27
C GLU A 466 10.44 -49.36 -8.05
N ILE A 467 10.42 -48.07 -8.24
CA ILE A 467 10.62 -47.06 -7.17
C ILE A 467 9.29 -46.82 -6.44
N PRO A 468 9.28 -46.87 -5.11
CA PRO A 468 8.06 -46.60 -4.33
C PRO A 468 7.47 -45.23 -4.67
N ARG A 469 6.16 -45.15 -4.82
CA ARG A 469 5.44 -43.94 -5.20
C ARG A 469 5.70 -42.73 -4.27
N ALA A 470 5.97 -42.99 -2.99
CA ALA A 470 6.32 -41.98 -2.00
C ALA A 470 7.73 -41.38 -2.20
N TRP A 471 8.54 -41.91 -3.08
CA TRP A 471 9.91 -41.47 -3.32
C TRP A 471 10.09 -40.64 -4.58
N PHE A 472 9.05 -40.39 -5.33
CA PHE A 472 9.08 -39.51 -6.48
C PHE A 472 7.76 -38.78 -6.70
N GLN A 473 7.83 -37.61 -7.29
CA GLN A 473 6.69 -36.76 -7.62
C GLN A 473 6.90 -36.12 -9.00
N PRO A 474 5.98 -36.20 -9.95
CA PRO A 474 6.10 -35.46 -11.19
C PRO A 474 5.95 -33.94 -10.87
N ALA A 475 6.71 -33.12 -11.57
CA ALA A 475 6.50 -31.69 -11.56
C ALA A 475 5.14 -31.37 -12.18
N GLY A 476 4.44 -30.36 -11.65
CA GLY A 476 3.11 -29.98 -12.17
C GLY A 476 3.11 -29.53 -13.63
N PHE A 477 4.26 -29.03 -14.09
CA PHE A 477 4.51 -28.64 -15.48
C PHE A 477 5.15 -29.76 -16.33
N SER A 478 5.27 -30.98 -15.83
CA SER A 478 5.82 -32.11 -16.60
C SER A 478 4.97 -32.44 -17.82
N ALA A 479 5.60 -32.78 -18.92
CA ALA A 479 4.86 -33.42 -20.00
C ALA A 479 4.36 -34.80 -19.54
N SER A 480 3.14 -35.17 -19.92
CA SER A 480 2.65 -36.54 -19.80
C SER A 480 3.28 -37.40 -20.92
N GLY A 481 3.67 -38.63 -20.59
CA GLY A 481 4.26 -39.56 -21.56
C GLY A 481 5.22 -40.55 -20.93
N LYS A 482 5.79 -41.40 -21.79
CA LYS A 482 6.75 -42.44 -21.40
C LYS A 482 8.16 -42.11 -21.88
N ALA A 483 9.16 -42.42 -21.07
CA ALA A 483 10.55 -42.31 -21.45
C ALA A 483 11.34 -43.48 -20.89
N SER A 484 12.24 -44.04 -21.74
CA SER A 484 13.16 -45.07 -21.34
C SER A 484 14.57 -44.72 -21.83
N GLY A 485 15.57 -44.99 -21.02
CA GLY A 485 16.95 -44.70 -21.44
C GLY A 485 17.98 -44.84 -20.31
N THR A 486 19.23 -44.58 -20.68
CA THR A 486 20.33 -44.53 -19.71
C THR A 486 20.31 -43.19 -18.94
N LEU A 487 20.53 -43.26 -17.64
CA LEU A 487 20.68 -42.10 -16.78
C LEU A 487 22.04 -41.44 -16.99
N VAL A 488 22.07 -40.13 -17.03
CA VAL A 488 23.28 -39.28 -17.07
C VAL A 488 23.21 -38.19 -16.03
N LEU A 489 24.20 -38.12 -15.14
CA LEU A 489 24.30 -37.08 -14.12
C LEU A 489 24.89 -35.80 -14.72
N ALA A 490 24.14 -34.70 -14.71
CA ALA A 490 24.54 -33.40 -15.25
C ALA A 490 24.56 -32.34 -14.16
N GLY A 491 25.40 -32.50 -13.15
CA GLY A 491 25.62 -31.50 -12.11
C GLY A 491 24.32 -30.90 -11.53
N TYR A 492 24.18 -29.59 -11.60
CA TYR A 492 22.96 -28.86 -11.28
C TYR A 492 22.06 -28.60 -12.49
N GLY A 493 22.47 -29.08 -13.67
CA GLY A 493 21.74 -28.85 -14.91
C GLY A 493 21.78 -27.42 -15.42
N LEU A 494 22.86 -26.70 -15.15
CA LEU A 494 23.00 -25.25 -15.42
C LEU A 494 23.90 -25.00 -16.64
N ARG A 495 23.64 -23.86 -17.28
CA ARG A 495 24.55 -23.24 -18.26
C ARG A 495 24.59 -21.73 -17.96
N ASP A 496 25.74 -21.28 -17.48
CA ASP A 496 26.02 -19.86 -17.19
C ASP A 496 27.41 -19.50 -17.77
N PRO A 497 27.45 -19.11 -19.05
CA PRO A 497 28.71 -18.78 -19.70
C PRO A 497 29.45 -17.61 -19.05
N ALA A 498 28.77 -16.68 -18.42
CA ALA A 498 29.39 -15.52 -17.76
C ALA A 498 30.25 -15.94 -16.57
N HIS A 499 29.94 -17.07 -15.94
CA HIS A 499 30.68 -17.64 -14.82
C HIS A 499 31.38 -18.96 -15.16
N HIS A 500 31.53 -19.28 -16.45
CA HIS A 500 32.17 -20.49 -16.95
C HIS A 500 31.53 -21.81 -16.46
N ILE A 501 30.22 -21.78 -16.20
CA ILE A 501 29.46 -22.96 -15.76
C ILE A 501 28.71 -23.54 -16.95
N ASP A 502 28.98 -24.80 -17.30
CA ASP A 502 28.19 -25.60 -18.25
C ASP A 502 28.25 -27.07 -17.82
N ASP A 503 27.23 -27.51 -17.10
CA ASP A 503 27.11 -28.86 -16.58
C ASP A 503 26.94 -29.92 -17.68
N TYR A 504 26.69 -29.50 -18.91
CA TYR A 504 26.48 -30.38 -20.06
C TYR A 504 27.68 -30.46 -21.03
N ALA A 505 28.71 -29.60 -20.85
CA ALA A 505 29.79 -29.44 -21.85
C ALA A 505 30.49 -30.71 -22.26
N ALA A 506 30.64 -31.70 -21.37
CA ALA A 506 31.33 -32.97 -21.62
C ALA A 506 30.38 -34.19 -21.60
N LEU A 507 29.07 -33.96 -21.79
CA LEU A 507 28.04 -35.00 -21.66
C LEU A 507 27.27 -35.18 -22.98
N ASP A 508 27.15 -36.45 -23.41
CA ASP A 508 26.15 -36.83 -24.41
C ASP A 508 24.85 -37.22 -23.69
N VAL A 509 23.82 -36.34 -23.82
CA VAL A 509 22.51 -36.56 -23.19
C VAL A 509 21.41 -36.86 -24.21
N LYS A 510 21.73 -36.87 -25.50
CA LYS A 510 20.74 -37.09 -26.56
C LYS A 510 20.13 -38.49 -26.42
N GLY A 511 18.81 -38.55 -26.37
CA GLY A 511 18.04 -39.80 -26.23
C GLY A 511 18.13 -40.45 -24.82
N LYS A 512 18.76 -39.79 -23.85
CA LYS A 512 18.97 -40.31 -22.49
C LYS A 512 18.06 -39.59 -21.48
N ILE A 513 18.05 -40.06 -20.24
CA ILE A 513 17.36 -39.45 -19.10
C ILE A 513 18.40 -38.71 -18.25
N VAL A 514 18.21 -37.40 -18.08
CA VAL A 514 19.17 -36.59 -17.34
C VAL A 514 18.80 -36.60 -15.85
N VAL A 515 19.82 -36.70 -14.99
CA VAL A 515 19.69 -36.52 -13.53
C VAL A 515 20.41 -35.24 -13.14
N VAL A 516 19.73 -34.33 -12.40
CA VAL A 516 20.33 -33.08 -11.92
C VAL A 516 20.10 -32.91 -10.44
N ARG A 517 20.96 -32.11 -9.80
CA ARG A 517 20.76 -31.68 -8.42
C ARG A 517 19.68 -30.61 -8.34
N ARG A 518 18.85 -30.71 -7.29
CA ARG A 518 17.88 -29.67 -6.93
C ARG A 518 18.62 -28.42 -6.48
N PHE A 519 17.96 -27.26 -6.48
CA PHE A 519 18.50 -25.96 -6.05
C PHE A 519 19.67 -25.43 -6.91
N ALA A 520 20.41 -24.44 -6.37
CA ALA A 520 21.59 -23.84 -6.99
C ALA A 520 22.89 -24.41 -6.38
N PRO A 521 24.02 -24.38 -7.11
CA PRO A 521 25.31 -24.74 -6.54
C PRO A 521 25.78 -23.70 -5.51
N ASP A 522 26.57 -24.15 -4.53
CA ASP A 522 27.29 -23.27 -3.61
C ASP A 522 28.46 -22.60 -4.34
N HIS A 523 28.17 -21.48 -4.98
CA HIS A 523 29.13 -20.74 -5.80
C HIS A 523 28.87 -19.23 -5.67
N PRO A 524 29.92 -18.37 -5.62
CA PRO A 524 29.76 -16.91 -5.47
C PRO A 524 28.84 -16.24 -6.49
N ALA A 525 28.74 -16.80 -7.69
CA ALA A 525 27.82 -16.31 -8.71
C ALA A 525 26.34 -16.39 -8.29
N TYR A 526 25.99 -17.25 -7.33
CA TYR A 526 24.63 -17.50 -6.85
C TYR A 526 24.49 -17.18 -5.37
N ALA A 527 25.21 -16.16 -4.88
CA ALA A 527 25.20 -15.77 -3.47
C ALA A 527 23.93 -15.02 -3.04
N THR A 528 23.17 -14.42 -3.99
CA THR A 528 21.93 -13.71 -3.66
C THR A 528 20.70 -14.61 -3.81
N PRO A 529 19.62 -14.38 -3.01
CA PRO A 529 18.40 -15.18 -3.09
C PRO A 529 17.77 -15.20 -4.50
N GLU A 530 17.82 -14.10 -5.25
CA GLU A 530 17.31 -14.00 -6.62
C GLU A 530 18.07 -14.91 -7.57
N ARG A 531 19.41 -14.88 -7.50
CA ARG A 531 20.27 -15.74 -8.32
C ARG A 531 20.15 -17.21 -7.94
N GLN A 532 19.96 -17.52 -6.66
CA GLN A 532 19.67 -18.88 -6.20
C GLN A 532 18.34 -19.39 -6.75
N ARG A 533 17.28 -18.56 -6.69
CA ARG A 533 15.98 -18.91 -7.28
C ARG A 533 16.08 -19.16 -8.78
N ALA A 534 16.72 -18.24 -9.51
CA ALA A 534 16.88 -18.38 -10.95
C ALA A 534 17.69 -19.65 -11.33
N ALA A 535 18.79 -19.95 -10.64
CA ALA A 535 19.58 -21.17 -10.88
C ALA A 535 18.87 -22.45 -10.37
N GLY A 536 17.95 -22.32 -9.42
CA GLY A 536 17.10 -23.40 -8.90
C GLY A 536 15.89 -23.72 -9.75
N ASP A 537 15.55 -22.89 -10.75
CA ASP A 537 14.34 -23.02 -11.56
C ASP A 537 14.29 -24.37 -12.28
N LEU A 538 13.29 -25.19 -11.92
CA LEU A 538 13.12 -26.54 -12.43
C LEU A 538 12.68 -26.57 -13.90
N ARG A 539 11.87 -25.59 -14.34
CA ARG A 539 11.47 -25.48 -15.74
C ARG A 539 12.67 -25.14 -16.62
N GLN A 540 13.54 -24.24 -16.19
CA GLN A 540 14.76 -23.91 -16.90
C GLN A 540 15.68 -25.11 -17.01
N LYS A 541 15.85 -25.92 -15.94
CA LYS A 541 16.62 -27.16 -15.98
C LYS A 541 16.01 -28.16 -16.96
N ALA A 542 14.69 -28.29 -16.98
CA ALA A 542 13.99 -29.16 -17.93
C ALA A 542 14.16 -28.70 -19.39
N TRP A 543 14.04 -27.39 -19.61
CA TRP A 543 14.28 -26.79 -20.92
C TRP A 543 15.72 -27.07 -21.42
N LEU A 544 16.72 -26.79 -20.57
CA LEU A 544 18.13 -27.07 -20.92
C LEU A 544 18.42 -28.54 -21.26
N ALA A 545 17.80 -29.46 -20.53
CA ALA A 545 17.92 -30.89 -20.80
C ALA A 545 17.24 -31.26 -22.15
N ARG A 546 16.02 -30.78 -22.39
CA ARG A 546 15.26 -31.01 -23.62
C ARG A 546 15.98 -30.47 -24.86
N GLU A 547 16.50 -29.25 -24.80
CA GLU A 547 17.22 -28.63 -25.91
C GLU A 547 18.47 -29.44 -26.34
N ARG A 548 19.01 -30.23 -25.41
CA ARG A 548 20.12 -31.18 -25.68
C ARG A 548 19.65 -32.57 -26.07
N GLY A 549 18.34 -32.73 -26.27
CA GLY A 549 17.75 -33.98 -26.74
C GLY A 549 17.55 -35.04 -25.65
N ALA A 550 17.52 -34.65 -24.37
CA ALA A 550 17.12 -35.56 -23.29
C ALA A 550 15.65 -35.97 -23.44
N ARG A 551 15.31 -37.20 -23.04
CA ARG A 551 13.95 -37.75 -23.07
C ARG A 551 13.16 -37.45 -21.81
N ALA A 552 13.85 -37.28 -20.66
CA ALA A 552 13.24 -36.96 -19.39
C ALA A 552 14.28 -36.32 -18.44
N LEU A 553 13.78 -35.69 -17.36
CA LEU A 553 14.60 -35.12 -16.30
C LEU A 553 14.21 -35.71 -14.95
N LEU A 554 15.21 -36.14 -14.16
CA LEU A 554 15.07 -36.47 -12.74
C LEU A 554 15.82 -35.44 -11.93
N VAL A 555 15.15 -34.84 -10.95
CA VAL A 555 15.72 -33.80 -10.05
C VAL A 555 15.83 -34.36 -8.65
N VAL A 556 17.05 -34.40 -8.10
CA VAL A 556 17.34 -35.00 -6.79
C VAL A 556 18.06 -34.01 -5.90
N ASP A 557 17.66 -33.94 -4.62
CA ASP A 557 18.34 -33.12 -3.62
C ASP A 557 19.61 -33.79 -3.09
N TRP A 558 20.65 -33.80 -3.91
CA TRP A 558 21.97 -34.31 -3.53
C TRP A 558 22.95 -33.20 -3.17
N PRO A 559 23.65 -33.28 -2.02
CA PRO A 559 24.69 -32.32 -1.68
C PRO A 559 25.88 -32.41 -2.63
N ALA A 560 26.61 -31.31 -2.85
CA ALA A 560 27.76 -31.28 -3.75
C ALA A 560 28.96 -32.08 -3.21
N SER A 561 29.10 -32.21 -1.88
CA SER A 561 30.12 -33.08 -1.23
C SER A 561 29.70 -33.38 0.23
N ALA A 562 30.24 -34.45 0.82
CA ALA A 562 29.99 -34.84 2.22
C ALA A 562 30.42 -33.76 3.25
N LYS A 563 31.32 -32.84 2.88
CA LYS A 563 31.74 -31.69 3.75
C LYS A 563 30.73 -30.54 3.77
N ALA A 564 29.89 -30.38 2.77
CA ALA A 564 28.89 -29.32 2.70
C ALA A 564 27.64 -29.62 3.57
N ALA A 565 27.42 -30.87 3.93
CA ALA A 565 26.30 -31.30 4.76
C ALA A 565 26.33 -30.76 6.19
N THR A 566 27.54 -30.48 6.74
CA THR A 566 27.71 -30.05 8.13
C THR A 566 27.47 -28.54 8.33
N VAL A 567 27.63 -27.70 7.29
CA VAL A 567 27.50 -26.24 7.41
C VAL A 567 26.07 -25.75 7.11
N LYS A 568 25.29 -26.50 6.33
CA LYS A 568 23.92 -26.12 5.95
C LYS A 568 22.85 -26.35 7.04
N SER A 569 23.20 -27.05 8.16
CA SER A 569 22.21 -27.30 9.22
C SER A 569 21.85 -26.06 10.05
N GLU A 570 22.66 -24.99 10.00
CA GLU A 570 22.39 -23.77 10.76
C GLU A 570 21.69 -22.66 9.94
N THR A 571 21.92 -22.60 8.63
CA THR A 571 21.27 -21.62 7.75
C THR A 571 19.94 -22.08 7.15
N ALA A 572 19.73 -23.39 7.04
CA ALA A 572 18.48 -23.97 6.50
C ALA A 572 17.30 -23.96 7.48
N ARG A 573 17.48 -23.47 8.71
CA ARG A 573 16.38 -23.31 9.69
C ARG A 573 15.47 -22.11 9.45
N SER A 574 15.80 -21.26 8.50
CA SER A 574 15.07 -19.99 8.24
C SER A 574 14.15 -20.01 6.99
N GLU A 575 14.20 -21.01 6.11
CA GLU A 575 13.57 -20.90 4.79
C GLU A 575 12.68 -22.07 4.33
N THR A 576 12.24 -22.96 5.22
CA THR A 576 11.31 -24.03 4.81
C THR A 576 10.26 -24.34 5.85
N ALA A 577 9.20 -23.55 5.85
CA ALA A 577 7.98 -23.90 6.54
C ALA A 577 6.81 -23.97 5.57
N THR A 578 6.74 -25.01 4.76
CA THR A 578 5.47 -25.49 4.22
C THR A 578 5.16 -26.81 4.91
N GLY A 579 4.11 -26.82 5.69
CA GLY A 579 3.70 -27.84 6.65
C GLY A 579 3.67 -29.26 6.11
N ALA A 580 4.76 -29.97 6.32
CA ALA A 580 4.79 -31.39 6.59
C ALA A 580 6.04 -31.64 7.44
N HIS A 581 5.88 -32.02 8.69
CA HIS A 581 6.99 -32.37 9.55
C HIS A 581 7.82 -33.47 8.90
N ALA A 582 9.03 -33.12 8.43
CA ALA A 582 10.03 -34.11 8.12
C ALA A 582 10.38 -34.88 9.42
N PRO A 583 10.58 -36.21 9.38
CA PRO A 583 11.07 -36.92 10.54
C PRO A 583 12.41 -36.32 10.98
N ALA A 584 12.53 -36.04 12.27
CA ALA A 584 13.71 -35.44 12.84
C ALA A 584 14.97 -36.25 12.44
N GLY A 585 15.84 -35.67 11.58
CA GLY A 585 17.10 -36.27 11.18
C GLY A 585 17.43 -36.29 9.69
N SER A 586 16.54 -35.89 8.75
CA SER A 586 16.90 -35.86 7.32
C SER A 586 17.17 -34.42 6.86
N ASP A 587 18.32 -34.20 6.22
CA ASP A 587 18.72 -32.94 5.57
C ASP A 587 18.15 -32.82 4.13
N GLU A 588 17.26 -33.73 3.73
CA GLU A 588 16.64 -33.75 2.39
C GLU A 588 15.34 -32.97 2.36
N ALA A 589 15.21 -32.02 1.44
CA ALA A 589 14.00 -31.24 1.26
C ALA A 589 12.81 -32.14 0.86
N PRO A 590 11.60 -31.90 1.37
CA PRO A 590 10.41 -32.67 1.02
C PRO A 590 10.11 -32.56 -0.49
N LEU A 591 9.42 -33.60 -1.01
CA LEU A 591 8.88 -33.53 -2.37
C LEU A 591 7.70 -32.55 -2.38
N PRO A 592 7.70 -31.50 -3.22
CA PRO A 592 6.57 -30.58 -3.30
C PRO A 592 5.36 -31.29 -3.90
N ALA A 593 4.16 -30.90 -3.47
CA ALA A 593 2.95 -31.30 -4.17
C ALA A 593 2.95 -30.71 -5.59
N PRO A 594 2.47 -31.45 -6.62
CA PRO A 594 2.39 -30.90 -7.95
C PRO A 594 1.37 -29.76 -7.95
N ARG A 595 1.74 -28.63 -8.52
CA ARG A 595 0.86 -27.45 -8.70
C ARG A 595 0.67 -27.21 -10.19
N ALA A 596 -0.50 -26.70 -10.56
CA ALA A 596 -0.71 -26.22 -11.91
C ALA A 596 0.04 -24.89 -12.06
N GLU A 597 1.06 -24.85 -12.92
CA GLU A 597 1.89 -23.68 -13.17
C GLU A 597 1.79 -23.32 -14.66
N GLY A 598 1.20 -22.20 -15.01
CA GLY A 598 1.08 -21.74 -16.38
C GLY A 598 0.30 -22.69 -17.31
N GLN A 599 0.29 -22.40 -18.61
CA GLN A 599 -0.52 -23.14 -19.60
C GLN A 599 0.27 -24.19 -20.42
N GLY A 600 1.62 -24.24 -20.33
CA GLY A 600 2.44 -25.13 -21.08
C GLY A 600 3.11 -26.22 -20.25
N ASP A 601 3.49 -27.35 -20.89
CA ASP A 601 4.31 -28.36 -20.26
C ASP A 601 5.81 -28.23 -20.66
N ALA A 602 6.71 -28.91 -19.93
CA ALA A 602 8.16 -28.87 -20.17
C ALA A 602 8.58 -29.55 -21.47
N GLY A 603 7.68 -30.22 -22.19
CA GLY A 603 7.97 -30.97 -23.40
C GLY A 603 8.66 -32.29 -23.19
N ILE A 604 9.09 -32.59 -21.97
CA ILE A 604 9.61 -33.87 -21.51
C ILE A 604 9.07 -34.24 -20.14
N PRO A 605 8.98 -35.51 -19.77
CA PRO A 605 8.71 -35.96 -18.41
C PRO A 605 9.73 -35.44 -17.41
N VAL A 606 9.23 -34.90 -16.27
CA VAL A 606 10.06 -34.33 -15.18
C VAL A 606 9.61 -34.90 -13.86
N PHE A 607 10.53 -35.50 -13.10
CA PHE A 607 10.30 -35.97 -11.74
C PHE A 607 11.23 -35.30 -10.75
N LEU A 608 10.68 -34.96 -9.59
CA LEU A 608 11.45 -34.76 -8.37
C LEU A 608 11.54 -36.11 -7.65
N VAL A 609 12.73 -36.51 -7.24
CA VAL A 609 13.02 -37.86 -6.75
C VAL A 609 13.78 -37.76 -5.43
N LYS A 610 13.40 -38.54 -4.42
CA LYS A 610 14.15 -38.67 -3.16
C LYS A 610 15.49 -39.36 -3.37
N ARG A 611 16.49 -39.01 -2.57
CA ARG A 611 17.84 -39.63 -2.57
C ARG A 611 17.77 -41.15 -2.54
N ALA A 612 16.93 -41.69 -1.65
CA ALA A 612 16.74 -43.14 -1.47
C ALA A 612 16.39 -43.88 -2.76
N ALA A 613 15.76 -43.23 -3.74
CA ALA A 613 15.44 -43.87 -5.03
C ALA A 613 16.64 -44.12 -5.92
N LEU A 614 17.67 -43.28 -5.84
CA LEU A 614 18.85 -43.31 -6.71
C LEU A 614 20.16 -43.64 -5.94
N GLU A 615 20.12 -43.62 -4.60
CA GLU A 615 21.28 -43.90 -3.76
C GLU A 615 21.97 -45.22 -4.11
N PRO A 616 21.26 -46.36 -4.40
CA PRO A 616 21.89 -47.61 -4.78
C PRO A 616 22.69 -47.57 -6.07
N VAL A 617 22.40 -46.58 -6.95
CA VAL A 617 23.04 -46.42 -8.25
C VAL A 617 23.90 -45.15 -8.35
N PHE A 618 23.96 -44.33 -7.30
CA PHE A 618 24.63 -43.04 -7.35
C PHE A 618 26.13 -43.15 -7.69
N ALA A 619 26.85 -44.04 -7.05
CA ALA A 619 28.26 -44.27 -7.35
C ALA A 619 28.53 -44.79 -8.79
N ALA A 620 27.56 -45.50 -9.37
CA ALA A 620 27.62 -45.87 -10.76
C ALA A 620 27.42 -44.65 -11.68
N LEU A 621 26.47 -43.79 -11.35
CA LEU A 621 26.19 -42.52 -12.08
C LEU A 621 27.40 -41.57 -12.04
N GLU A 622 28.02 -41.37 -10.87
CA GLU A 622 29.24 -40.55 -10.75
C GLU A 622 30.39 -41.10 -11.59
N ASN A 623 30.55 -42.40 -11.59
CA ASN A 623 31.59 -43.09 -12.38
C ASN A 623 31.18 -43.35 -13.84
N ARG A 624 30.08 -42.74 -14.31
CA ARG A 624 29.54 -42.85 -15.67
C ARG A 624 29.28 -44.29 -16.13
N LYS A 625 29.00 -45.20 -15.19
CA LYS A 625 28.58 -46.54 -15.49
C LYS A 625 27.12 -46.59 -15.96
N PRO A 626 26.74 -47.47 -16.87
CA PRO A 626 25.38 -47.55 -17.38
C PRO A 626 24.37 -47.85 -16.24
N VAL A 627 23.40 -47.01 -16.08
CA VAL A 627 22.20 -47.18 -15.23
C VAL A 627 21.02 -46.88 -16.13
N THR A 628 19.99 -47.71 -16.14
CA THR A 628 18.79 -47.50 -16.97
C THR A 628 17.61 -47.06 -16.11
N ALA A 629 16.73 -46.29 -16.71
CA ALA A 629 15.44 -46.01 -16.13
C ALA A 629 14.30 -46.05 -17.14
N ASP A 630 13.15 -46.46 -16.66
CA ASP A 630 11.88 -46.43 -17.39
C ASP A 630 10.88 -45.64 -16.53
N LEU A 631 10.21 -44.71 -17.16
CA LEU A 631 9.27 -43.87 -16.45
C LEU A 631 8.02 -43.56 -17.29
N GLU A 632 6.93 -43.33 -16.60
CA GLU A 632 5.68 -42.81 -17.18
C GLU A 632 5.13 -41.68 -16.28
N VAL A 633 4.79 -40.57 -16.91
CA VAL A 633 4.07 -39.48 -16.28
C VAL A 633 2.66 -39.41 -16.87
N ALA A 634 1.66 -39.48 -16.02
CA ALA A 634 0.27 -39.22 -16.34
C ALA A 634 -0.25 -38.16 -15.36
N LEU A 635 -0.54 -36.97 -15.88
CA LEU A 635 -1.08 -35.87 -15.11
C LEU A 635 -2.51 -35.61 -15.53
N ARG A 636 -3.38 -35.36 -14.53
CA ARG A 636 -4.74 -34.88 -14.72
C ARG A 636 -4.87 -33.49 -14.16
N PHE A 637 -5.23 -32.52 -15.01
CA PHE A 637 -5.51 -31.16 -14.60
C PHE A 637 -6.97 -31.03 -14.15
N THR A 638 -7.16 -30.33 -13.05
CA THR A 638 -8.48 -29.92 -12.60
C THR A 638 -8.71 -28.52 -13.11
N THR A 639 -9.82 -28.32 -13.82
CA THR A 639 -10.29 -26.98 -14.20
C THR A 639 -11.50 -26.60 -13.36
N ARG A 640 -11.62 -25.31 -13.07
CA ARG A 640 -12.81 -24.76 -12.45
C ARG A 640 -13.29 -23.57 -13.28
N PRO A 641 -14.62 -23.37 -13.37
CA PRO A 641 -15.14 -22.20 -14.02
C PRO A 641 -14.80 -20.96 -13.18
N ALA A 642 -14.34 -19.92 -13.84
CA ALA A 642 -14.29 -18.56 -13.36
C ALA A 642 -15.19 -17.70 -14.26
N PHE A 643 -15.48 -16.48 -13.91
CA PHE A 643 -16.32 -15.64 -14.74
C PHE A 643 -16.03 -14.16 -14.54
N ASN A 644 -16.05 -13.39 -15.64
CA ASN A 644 -16.16 -11.94 -15.57
C ASN A 644 -17.61 -11.57 -15.26
N VAL A 645 -17.83 -10.47 -14.55
CA VAL A 645 -19.17 -9.89 -14.32
C VAL A 645 -19.32 -8.67 -15.22
N VAL A 646 -20.27 -8.68 -16.14
CA VAL A 646 -20.43 -7.68 -17.20
C VAL A 646 -21.80 -7.01 -17.09
N GLY A 647 -21.79 -5.70 -16.82
CA GLY A 647 -22.98 -4.86 -16.79
C GLY A 647 -22.91 -3.75 -17.84
N ARG A 648 -24.03 -3.39 -18.44
CA ARG A 648 -24.12 -2.34 -19.46
C ARG A 648 -25.07 -1.25 -19.01
N LEU A 649 -24.54 -0.06 -18.80
CA LEU A 649 -25.34 1.15 -18.63
C LEU A 649 -25.70 1.71 -19.99
N ARG A 650 -27.00 1.74 -20.31
CA ARG A 650 -27.50 2.30 -21.56
C ARG A 650 -27.57 3.82 -21.46
N ALA A 651 -26.97 4.50 -22.41
CA ALA A 651 -27.19 5.93 -22.58
C ALA A 651 -28.67 6.23 -22.86
N THR A 652 -29.23 7.19 -22.14
CA THR A 652 -30.63 7.65 -22.35
C THR A 652 -30.69 9.09 -22.83
N GLY A 653 -29.56 9.73 -23.16
CA GLY A 653 -29.48 11.07 -23.73
C GLY A 653 -30.14 11.17 -25.08
N ALA A 654 -30.56 12.37 -25.45
CA ALA A 654 -31.29 12.64 -26.71
C ALA A 654 -30.43 12.34 -27.96
N ALA A 655 -29.11 12.54 -27.89
CA ALA A 655 -28.16 12.31 -29.00
C ALA A 655 -27.40 11.01 -28.77
N ARG A 656 -27.97 9.89 -29.20
CA ARG A 656 -27.28 8.59 -29.07
C ARG A 656 -26.30 8.34 -30.21
N ALA A 657 -25.11 7.86 -29.87
CA ALA A 657 -24.05 7.50 -30.79
C ALA A 657 -23.64 6.03 -30.65
N ALA A 658 -23.08 5.44 -31.69
CA ALA A 658 -22.62 4.06 -31.70
C ALA A 658 -21.30 3.93 -30.92
N GLY A 659 -21.04 2.72 -30.41
CA GLY A 659 -19.86 2.39 -29.59
C GLY A 659 -20.15 2.48 -28.10
N ALA A 660 -19.15 2.09 -27.31
CA ALA A 660 -19.20 2.11 -25.84
C ALA A 660 -17.84 2.49 -25.22
N VAL A 661 -17.87 2.99 -24.01
CA VAL A 661 -16.67 3.10 -23.13
C VAL A 661 -16.69 1.91 -22.18
N LEU A 662 -15.54 1.28 -21.94
CA LEU A 662 -15.43 0.22 -20.96
C LEU A 662 -14.69 0.74 -19.72
N VAL A 663 -15.23 0.45 -18.53
CA VAL A 663 -14.55 0.65 -17.25
C VAL A 663 -14.40 -0.72 -16.61
N GLY A 664 -13.17 -1.06 -16.17
CA GLY A 664 -12.83 -2.37 -15.64
C GLY A 664 -12.01 -2.33 -14.37
N ALA A 665 -12.09 -3.42 -13.59
CA ALA A 665 -11.24 -3.74 -12.44
C ALA A 665 -11.29 -5.25 -12.22
N HIS A 666 -10.24 -5.90 -11.74
CA HIS A 666 -10.35 -7.29 -11.33
C HIS A 666 -10.88 -7.43 -9.91
N TYR A 667 -11.51 -8.57 -9.61
CA TYR A 667 -12.10 -8.83 -8.30
C TYR A 667 -11.57 -10.11 -7.62
N ASP A 668 -10.72 -10.88 -8.30
CA ASP A 668 -9.96 -11.99 -7.71
C ASP A 668 -8.73 -11.49 -6.97
N HIS A 669 -8.11 -12.36 -6.19
CA HIS A 669 -6.81 -12.16 -5.56
C HIS A 669 -6.19 -13.52 -5.18
N LEU A 670 -5.11 -13.54 -4.38
CA LEU A 670 -4.24 -14.70 -4.15
C LEU A 670 -4.80 -15.82 -3.26
N GLY A 671 -6.02 -15.71 -2.76
CA GLY A 671 -6.59 -16.74 -1.87
C GLY A 671 -5.80 -16.90 -0.57
N LEU A 672 -5.34 -18.12 -0.27
CA LEU A 672 -4.50 -18.41 0.89
C LEU A 672 -2.99 -18.20 0.62
N GLY A 673 -2.66 -17.51 -0.45
CA GLY A 673 -1.30 -17.29 -0.91
C GLY A 673 -0.80 -18.41 -1.83
N ASP A 674 -0.31 -18.04 -2.98
CA ASP A 674 0.25 -18.93 -3.99
C ASP A 674 1.69 -18.52 -4.35
N HIS A 675 2.12 -18.86 -5.58
CA HIS A 675 3.45 -18.52 -6.08
C HIS A 675 3.69 -17.02 -6.27
N ASN A 676 2.62 -16.19 -6.34
CA ASN A 676 2.70 -14.74 -6.44
C ASN A 676 2.74 -14.05 -5.06
N SER A 677 2.56 -14.80 -3.96
CA SER A 677 2.63 -14.25 -2.61
C SER A 677 4.05 -13.73 -2.27
N LEU A 678 4.11 -12.52 -1.72
CA LEU A 678 5.33 -11.94 -1.12
C LEU A 678 5.45 -12.24 0.39
N ALA A 679 4.59 -13.13 0.90
CA ALA A 679 4.67 -13.72 2.24
C ALA A 679 4.54 -15.26 2.14
N PRO A 680 5.49 -15.96 1.49
CA PRO A 680 5.37 -17.37 1.13
C PRO A 680 5.23 -18.32 2.32
N ASP A 681 5.62 -17.89 3.51
CA ASP A 681 5.49 -18.65 4.76
C ASP A 681 4.13 -18.47 5.44
N SER A 682 3.30 -17.56 4.95
CA SER A 682 1.96 -17.30 5.49
C SER A 682 0.91 -18.13 4.75
N HIS A 683 0.06 -18.80 5.53
CA HIS A 683 -1.14 -19.48 5.03
C HIS A 683 -2.43 -18.75 5.41
N ALA A 684 -2.32 -17.52 5.91
CA ALA A 684 -3.45 -16.66 6.15
C ALA A 684 -4.08 -16.18 4.82
N PRO A 685 -5.38 -15.92 4.78
CA PRO A 685 -5.99 -15.33 3.59
C PRO A 685 -5.30 -14.03 3.19
N HIS A 686 -4.95 -13.89 1.92
CA HIS A 686 -4.48 -12.65 1.31
C HIS A 686 -5.72 -11.83 0.98
N LEU A 687 -6.04 -10.83 1.80
CA LEU A 687 -7.34 -10.16 1.71
C LEU A 687 -7.45 -9.22 0.51
N GLY A 688 -6.32 -8.70 0.00
CA GLY A 688 -6.28 -7.88 -1.19
C GLY A 688 -7.21 -6.68 -1.12
N ALA A 689 -7.06 -5.86 -0.06
CA ALA A 689 -7.94 -4.72 0.13
C ALA A 689 -7.62 -3.60 -0.87
N ASP A 690 -6.33 -3.35 -1.15
CA ASP A 690 -5.93 -2.46 -2.22
C ASP A 690 -5.89 -3.21 -3.55
N ASP A 691 -5.33 -4.40 -3.55
CA ASP A 691 -5.21 -5.29 -4.70
C ASP A 691 -6.24 -6.45 -4.67
N ASN A 692 -7.40 -6.39 -5.33
CA ASN A 692 -7.95 -5.18 -5.96
C ASN A 692 -9.41 -4.97 -5.53
N ALA A 693 -9.71 -5.11 -4.22
CA ALA A 693 -11.03 -4.73 -3.73
C ALA A 693 -11.25 -3.22 -3.89
N SER A 694 -10.18 -2.39 -3.84
CA SER A 694 -10.25 -0.95 -4.01
C SER A 694 -10.70 -0.56 -5.42
N GLY A 695 -10.12 -1.17 -6.46
CA GLY A 695 -10.51 -0.95 -7.85
C GLY A 695 -11.93 -1.44 -8.14
N THR A 696 -12.30 -2.62 -7.61
CA THR A 696 -13.66 -3.14 -7.74
C THR A 696 -14.70 -2.24 -7.06
N ALA A 697 -14.42 -1.72 -5.86
CA ALA A 697 -15.31 -0.80 -5.16
C ALA A 697 -15.40 0.56 -5.88
N ALA A 698 -14.29 1.08 -6.40
CA ALA A 698 -14.28 2.29 -7.22
C ALA A 698 -15.05 2.09 -8.52
N LEU A 699 -14.96 0.93 -9.18
CA LEU A 699 -15.78 0.54 -10.33
C LEU A 699 -17.28 0.64 -10.02
N LEU A 700 -17.71 0.13 -8.87
CA LEU A 700 -19.09 0.19 -8.40
C LEU A 700 -19.54 1.64 -8.16
N GLU A 701 -18.68 2.50 -7.62
CA GLU A 701 -18.99 3.91 -7.39
C GLU A 701 -19.07 4.70 -8.71
N VAL A 702 -18.18 4.41 -9.68
CA VAL A 702 -18.26 4.95 -11.05
C VAL A 702 -19.58 4.54 -11.68
N ALA A 703 -19.97 3.26 -11.57
CA ALA A 703 -21.24 2.76 -12.11
C ALA A 703 -22.44 3.47 -11.49
N ARG A 704 -22.43 3.70 -10.19
CA ARG A 704 -23.47 4.43 -9.44
C ARG A 704 -23.57 5.89 -9.91
N THR A 705 -22.43 6.56 -10.02
CA THR A 705 -22.33 7.96 -10.46
C THR A 705 -22.88 8.14 -11.87
N LEU A 706 -22.50 7.26 -12.80
CA LEU A 706 -22.92 7.34 -14.18
C LEU A 706 -24.39 6.90 -14.38
N ALA A 707 -24.87 5.92 -13.59
CA ALA A 707 -26.27 5.50 -13.64
C ALA A 707 -27.22 6.66 -13.27
N ALA A 708 -26.84 7.46 -12.25
CA ALA A 708 -27.59 8.68 -11.88
C ALA A 708 -27.57 9.76 -12.98
N ARG A 709 -26.62 9.69 -13.92
CA ARG A 709 -26.42 10.64 -15.02
C ARG A 709 -26.61 10.04 -16.41
N ALA A 710 -27.29 8.89 -16.53
CA ALA A 710 -27.46 8.16 -17.80
C ALA A 710 -28.09 9.02 -18.94
N SER A 711 -28.90 10.02 -18.59
CA SER A 711 -29.48 10.98 -19.56
C SER A 711 -28.47 11.98 -20.14
N GLN A 712 -27.30 12.12 -19.54
CA GLN A 712 -26.21 12.97 -20.04
C GLN A 712 -25.26 12.19 -20.97
N LEU A 713 -25.32 10.85 -20.96
CA LEU A 713 -24.47 10.00 -21.78
C LEU A 713 -25.02 9.93 -23.22
N THR A 714 -24.10 10.01 -24.18
CA THR A 714 -24.44 9.82 -25.62
C THR A 714 -24.10 8.40 -26.07
N ARG A 715 -23.21 7.67 -25.38
CA ARG A 715 -22.85 6.27 -25.64
C ARG A 715 -23.01 5.44 -24.39
N ASP A 716 -23.23 4.15 -24.61
CA ASP A 716 -23.31 3.18 -23.51
C ASP A 716 -21.96 3.07 -22.79
N VAL A 717 -22.00 2.75 -21.49
CA VAL A 717 -20.81 2.41 -20.70
C VAL A 717 -20.93 0.95 -20.27
N VAL A 718 -19.87 0.17 -20.51
CA VAL A 718 -19.78 -1.23 -20.12
C VAL A 718 -18.87 -1.32 -18.90
N PHE A 719 -19.38 -1.91 -17.83
CA PHE A 719 -18.64 -2.18 -16.60
C PHE A 719 -18.26 -3.64 -16.53
N VAL A 720 -17.00 -3.93 -16.28
CA VAL A 720 -16.52 -5.32 -16.20
C VAL A 720 -15.68 -5.49 -14.93
N ALA A 721 -16.14 -6.39 -14.06
CA ALA A 721 -15.26 -6.93 -13.03
C ALA A 721 -14.61 -8.21 -13.61
N PHE A 722 -13.29 -8.17 -13.79
CA PHE A 722 -12.52 -9.28 -14.34
C PHE A 722 -12.14 -10.30 -13.25
N SER A 723 -11.94 -11.56 -13.66
CA SER A 723 -11.44 -12.61 -12.77
C SER A 723 -10.21 -13.28 -13.36
N GLY A 724 -9.33 -13.80 -12.50
CA GLY A 724 -8.10 -14.47 -12.92
C GLY A 724 -7.06 -13.52 -13.49
N GLU A 725 -7.03 -12.28 -13.04
CA GLU A 725 -5.97 -11.32 -13.34
C GLU A 725 -4.66 -11.81 -12.75
N GLU A 726 -4.66 -12.21 -11.47
CA GLU A 726 -3.52 -12.73 -10.73
C GLU A 726 -2.90 -14.01 -11.32
N GLU A 727 -3.66 -14.71 -12.14
CA GLU A 727 -3.23 -15.89 -12.91
C GLU A 727 -2.75 -15.52 -14.34
N GLY A 728 -2.58 -14.22 -14.64
CA GLY A 728 -2.07 -13.68 -15.89
C GLY A 728 -3.15 -13.13 -16.83
N ASP A 729 -3.93 -12.18 -16.36
CA ASP A 729 -4.95 -11.43 -17.12
C ASP A 729 -5.98 -12.35 -17.83
N LEU A 730 -6.34 -13.50 -17.23
CA LEU A 730 -7.14 -14.53 -17.91
C LEU A 730 -8.52 -14.01 -18.31
N GLY A 731 -9.19 -13.26 -17.43
CA GLY A 731 -10.53 -12.74 -17.66
C GLY A 731 -10.59 -11.68 -18.75
N SER A 732 -9.71 -10.71 -18.71
CA SER A 732 -9.61 -9.64 -19.71
C SER A 732 -9.12 -10.17 -21.06
N THR A 733 -8.21 -11.14 -21.06
CA THR A 733 -7.81 -11.88 -22.26
C THR A 733 -8.98 -12.65 -22.86
N HIS A 734 -9.75 -13.38 -22.03
CA HIS A 734 -10.95 -14.08 -22.50
C HIS A 734 -11.97 -13.09 -23.06
N PHE A 735 -12.20 -11.97 -22.40
CA PHE A 735 -13.13 -10.93 -22.87
C PHE A 735 -12.72 -10.37 -24.24
N THR A 736 -11.45 -10.08 -24.47
CA THR A 736 -10.98 -9.52 -25.75
C THR A 736 -10.96 -10.55 -26.89
N ARG A 737 -10.87 -11.85 -26.58
CA ARG A 737 -10.92 -12.94 -27.56
C ARG A 737 -12.36 -13.31 -27.93
N THR A 738 -13.22 -13.36 -26.94
CA THR A 738 -14.59 -13.85 -27.05
C THR A 738 -15.52 -12.83 -26.40
N PRO A 739 -15.63 -11.63 -26.98
CA PRO A 739 -16.48 -10.59 -26.40
C PRO A 739 -17.93 -11.07 -26.25
N PRO A 740 -18.64 -10.60 -25.21
CA PRO A 740 -20.03 -11.01 -24.98
C PRO A 740 -20.94 -10.62 -26.17
N PRO A 741 -22.08 -11.30 -26.34
CA PRO A 741 -23.00 -11.00 -27.38
C PRO A 741 -23.44 -9.52 -27.41
N GLY A 742 -23.41 -8.90 -28.58
CA GLY A 742 -23.78 -7.49 -28.77
C GLY A 742 -22.71 -6.47 -28.41
N LEU A 743 -21.48 -6.92 -28.25
CA LEU A 743 -20.29 -6.08 -28.07
C LEU A 743 -19.17 -6.60 -28.98
N ALA A 744 -18.61 -5.75 -29.82
CA ALA A 744 -17.36 -6.04 -30.53
C ALA A 744 -16.24 -5.17 -29.97
N ILE A 745 -15.02 -5.71 -29.90
CA ILE A 745 -13.87 -4.95 -29.36
C ILE A 745 -13.63 -3.66 -30.16
N GLY A 746 -13.84 -3.71 -31.49
CA GLY A 746 -13.74 -2.52 -32.35
C GLY A 746 -14.79 -1.43 -32.09
N ASP A 747 -15.86 -1.74 -31.34
CA ASP A 747 -16.90 -0.76 -30.95
C ASP A 747 -16.49 0.02 -29.69
N LEU A 748 -15.45 -0.42 -28.98
CA LEU A 748 -14.96 0.26 -27.78
C LEU A 748 -14.19 1.53 -28.16
N ARG A 749 -14.61 2.64 -27.57
CA ARG A 749 -13.94 3.94 -27.73
C ARG A 749 -12.70 4.05 -26.86
N ALA A 750 -12.74 3.47 -25.67
CA ALA A 750 -11.65 3.35 -24.72
C ALA A 750 -11.94 2.26 -23.70
N MET A 751 -10.88 1.81 -23.01
CA MET A 751 -10.95 1.02 -21.79
C MET A 751 -10.23 1.77 -20.68
N ILE A 752 -10.91 2.01 -19.55
CA ILE A 752 -10.38 2.64 -18.36
C ILE A 752 -10.27 1.57 -17.27
N ASN A 753 -9.07 1.30 -16.79
CA ASN A 753 -8.79 0.29 -15.77
C ASN A 753 -8.58 0.92 -14.39
N LEU A 754 -9.04 0.23 -13.36
CA LEU A 754 -8.89 0.59 -11.95
C LEU A 754 -8.20 -0.56 -11.23
N ASP A 755 -6.97 -0.35 -10.79
CA ASP A 755 -6.23 -1.37 -10.08
C ASP A 755 -5.32 -0.71 -9.04
N MET A 756 -5.41 -1.17 -7.77
CA MET A 756 -4.72 -0.60 -6.61
C MET A 756 -4.94 0.92 -6.50
N VAL A 757 -6.18 1.33 -6.33
CA VAL A 757 -6.58 2.75 -6.23
C VAL A 757 -6.87 3.21 -4.80
N GLY A 758 -6.67 2.34 -3.82
CA GLY A 758 -6.99 2.59 -2.41
C GLY A 758 -5.87 3.23 -1.57
N ARG A 759 -4.73 3.56 -2.16
CA ARG A 759 -3.59 4.14 -1.43
C ARG A 759 -3.18 5.50 -1.98
N LEU A 760 -4.16 6.33 -2.37
CA LEU A 760 -3.88 7.69 -2.82
C LEU A 760 -3.10 8.45 -1.74
N ARG A 761 -1.89 8.92 -2.09
CA ARG A 761 -0.95 9.64 -1.23
C ARG A 761 -0.58 10.95 -1.88
N GLU A 762 -0.33 11.97 -1.06
CA GLU A 762 -0.01 13.32 -1.57
C GLU A 762 -1.04 13.80 -2.62
N ASN A 763 -2.28 13.34 -2.50
CA ASN A 763 -3.37 13.61 -3.45
C ASN A 763 -3.02 13.30 -4.93
N ARG A 764 -2.12 12.33 -5.18
CA ARG A 764 -1.52 12.05 -6.46
C ARG A 764 -1.75 10.61 -6.92
N ALA A 765 -2.36 10.46 -8.11
CA ALA A 765 -2.51 9.18 -8.82
C ALA A 765 -1.56 9.09 -10.01
N THR A 766 -1.14 7.88 -10.36
CA THR A 766 -0.36 7.61 -11.57
C THR A 766 -1.27 7.03 -12.64
N ILE A 767 -1.22 7.57 -13.85
CA ILE A 767 -2.02 7.09 -14.97
C ILE A 767 -1.12 6.40 -15.98
N LEU A 768 -1.18 5.06 -16.00
CA LEU A 768 -0.49 4.24 -16.99
C LEU A 768 -1.32 4.20 -18.28
N GLY A 769 -0.68 4.01 -19.42
CA GLY A 769 -1.38 3.99 -20.71
C GLY A 769 -1.81 5.37 -21.23
N ALA A 770 -1.53 6.46 -20.53
CA ALA A 770 -1.90 7.82 -20.93
C ALA A 770 -1.32 8.24 -22.30
N SER A 771 -0.30 7.55 -22.79
CA SER A 771 0.26 7.75 -24.13
C SER A 771 -0.34 6.81 -25.19
N SER A 772 -1.36 6.03 -24.87
CA SER A 772 -2.07 5.16 -25.84
C SER A 772 -2.97 5.92 -26.81
N ALA A 773 -3.31 7.18 -26.52
CA ALA A 773 -4.01 8.06 -27.45
C ALA A 773 -3.52 9.51 -27.30
N ALA A 774 -3.61 10.26 -28.40
CA ALA A 774 -3.11 11.64 -28.46
C ALA A 774 -3.89 12.60 -27.54
N GLU A 775 -5.16 12.33 -27.30
CA GLU A 775 -6.07 13.20 -26.55
C GLU A 775 -6.04 12.92 -25.03
N TRP A 776 -5.48 11.78 -24.58
CA TRP A 776 -5.47 11.41 -23.18
C TRP A 776 -4.91 12.47 -22.23
N PRO A 777 -3.79 13.14 -22.53
CA PRO A 777 -3.23 14.14 -21.59
C PRO A 777 -4.20 15.26 -21.22
N ALA A 778 -4.96 15.76 -22.19
CA ALA A 778 -5.94 16.83 -21.96
C ALA A 778 -7.16 16.29 -21.21
N LEU A 779 -7.74 15.17 -21.65
CA LEU A 779 -8.94 14.57 -21.05
C LEU A 779 -8.70 14.11 -19.61
N ILE A 780 -7.53 13.51 -19.34
CA ILE A 780 -7.15 13.08 -18.00
C ILE A 780 -6.93 14.30 -17.09
N ALA A 781 -6.29 15.36 -17.58
CA ALA A 781 -6.09 16.57 -16.78
C ALA A 781 -7.41 17.19 -16.34
N GLU A 782 -8.39 17.35 -17.26
CA GLU A 782 -9.73 17.86 -16.96
C GLU A 782 -10.49 16.96 -15.95
N ALA A 783 -10.41 15.64 -16.13
CA ALA A 783 -11.05 14.70 -15.23
C ALA A 783 -10.45 14.73 -13.81
N CYS A 784 -9.12 14.85 -13.70
CA CYS A 784 -8.42 14.89 -12.43
C CYS A 784 -8.63 16.23 -11.71
N GLU A 785 -8.72 17.35 -12.45
CA GLU A 785 -9.11 18.65 -11.90
C GLU A 785 -10.53 18.58 -11.31
N ALA A 786 -11.47 17.97 -12.01
CA ALA A 786 -12.84 17.79 -11.51
C ALA A 786 -12.92 16.94 -10.24
N ALA A 787 -11.96 16.05 -10.02
CA ALA A 787 -11.84 15.22 -8.82
C ALA A 787 -10.93 15.82 -7.74
N HIS A 788 -10.34 16.99 -7.99
CA HIS A 788 -9.35 17.64 -7.11
C HIS A 788 -8.16 16.74 -6.74
N ILE A 789 -7.64 15.96 -7.71
CA ILE A 789 -6.44 15.14 -7.56
C ILE A 789 -5.39 15.52 -8.60
N GLU A 790 -4.11 15.31 -8.28
CA GLU A 790 -3.02 15.38 -9.24
C GLU A 790 -2.88 14.05 -9.97
N CYS A 791 -2.83 14.07 -11.30
CA CYS A 791 -2.61 12.87 -12.10
C CYS A 791 -1.26 12.94 -12.82
N ALA A 792 -0.35 12.07 -12.42
CA ALA A 792 0.95 11.90 -13.05
C ALA A 792 0.83 10.96 -14.24
N LEU A 793 1.02 11.48 -15.43
CA LEU A 793 0.96 10.69 -16.65
C LEU A 793 2.25 9.89 -16.84
N SER A 794 2.13 8.56 -16.93
CA SER A 794 3.26 7.71 -17.27
C SER A 794 3.53 7.75 -18.76
N ALA A 795 4.81 7.85 -19.13
CA ALA A 795 5.24 7.76 -20.53
C ALA A 795 5.19 6.31 -21.09
N THR A 796 4.84 5.33 -20.27
CA THR A 796 4.66 3.95 -20.73
C THR A 796 3.44 3.86 -21.65
N GLY A 797 3.56 3.13 -22.78
CA GLY A 797 2.41 2.81 -23.61
C GLY A 797 1.35 2.02 -22.84
N GLY A 798 0.26 1.63 -23.51
CA GLY A 798 -0.81 0.86 -22.87
C GLY A 798 -0.43 -0.56 -22.44
N PHE A 799 0.84 -0.95 -22.60
CA PHE A 799 1.37 -2.21 -22.07
C PHE A 799 1.76 -2.01 -20.61
N GLY A 800 1.06 -2.69 -19.73
CA GLY A 800 1.28 -2.65 -18.29
C GLY A 800 0.82 -3.96 -17.66
N PRO A 801 1.10 -4.20 -16.39
CA PRO A 801 0.86 -5.48 -15.73
C PRO A 801 -0.56 -5.57 -15.16
N SER A 802 -1.63 -5.37 -15.98
CA SER A 802 -3.02 -5.51 -15.54
C SER A 802 -3.98 -5.56 -16.74
N ASP A 803 -5.27 -5.65 -16.48
CA ASP A 803 -6.36 -5.90 -17.42
C ASP A 803 -6.47 -4.98 -18.65
N GLN A 804 -5.86 -3.78 -18.63
CA GLN A 804 -5.85 -2.89 -19.79
C GLN A 804 -4.98 -3.44 -20.94
N MET A 805 -4.00 -4.29 -20.64
CA MET A 805 -3.02 -4.77 -21.63
C MET A 805 -3.67 -5.52 -22.81
N PRO A 806 -4.57 -6.49 -22.60
CA PRO A 806 -5.23 -7.20 -23.72
C PRO A 806 -6.05 -6.28 -24.62
N PHE A 807 -6.64 -5.22 -24.07
CA PHE A 807 -7.41 -4.24 -24.84
C PHE A 807 -6.51 -3.36 -25.69
N TYR A 808 -5.40 -2.86 -25.15
CA TYR A 808 -4.43 -2.10 -25.94
C TYR A 808 -3.82 -2.95 -27.05
N ALA A 809 -3.48 -4.21 -26.77
CA ALA A 809 -3.03 -5.17 -27.77
C ALA A 809 -4.09 -5.39 -28.88
N ALA A 810 -5.38 -5.30 -28.52
CA ALA A 810 -6.49 -5.39 -29.46
C ALA A 810 -6.77 -4.07 -30.23
N GLY A 811 -6.04 -2.99 -29.94
CA GLY A 811 -6.16 -1.70 -30.61
C GLY A 811 -7.16 -0.74 -29.99
N VAL A 812 -7.49 -0.91 -28.72
CA VAL A 812 -8.33 0.01 -27.94
C VAL A 812 -7.43 0.97 -27.15
N PRO A 813 -7.67 2.30 -27.20
CA PRO A 813 -7.01 3.25 -26.29
C PRO A 813 -7.31 2.93 -24.84
N VAL A 814 -6.29 2.99 -23.96
CA VAL A 814 -6.43 2.60 -22.55
C VAL A 814 -5.92 3.68 -21.62
N ALA A 815 -6.51 3.77 -20.43
CA ALA A 815 -6.00 4.53 -19.30
C ALA A 815 -6.15 3.66 -18.04
N HIS A 816 -5.09 3.53 -17.24
CA HIS A 816 -5.09 2.72 -16.04
C HIS A 816 -4.74 3.61 -14.84
N PHE A 817 -5.67 3.74 -13.91
CA PHE A 817 -5.51 4.49 -12.67
C PHE A 817 -4.86 3.60 -11.62
N PHE A 818 -3.80 4.12 -10.98
CA PHE A 818 -2.96 3.40 -10.04
C PHE A 818 -2.43 4.35 -8.96
N THR A 819 -2.38 3.94 -7.69
CA THR A 819 -1.86 4.76 -6.58
C THR A 819 -0.46 4.38 -6.12
N GLY A 820 0.21 3.48 -6.84
CA GLY A 820 1.59 3.07 -6.57
C GLY A 820 1.69 1.80 -5.72
N SER A 821 2.83 1.14 -5.82
CA SER A 821 3.14 -0.04 -5.03
C SER A 821 3.38 0.30 -3.56
N HIS A 822 3.07 -0.63 -2.65
CA HIS A 822 3.26 -0.49 -1.22
C HIS A 822 3.80 -1.78 -0.57
N GLY A 823 4.24 -1.69 0.68
CA GLY A 823 4.87 -2.80 1.40
C GLY A 823 3.94 -3.97 1.72
N ASP A 824 2.61 -3.80 1.58
CA ASP A 824 1.59 -4.83 1.83
C ASP A 824 1.19 -5.59 0.56
N TYR A 825 1.64 -5.15 -0.62
CA TYR A 825 1.33 -5.79 -1.90
C TYR A 825 1.60 -7.30 -1.86
N HIS A 826 0.62 -8.10 -2.29
CA HIS A 826 0.66 -9.56 -2.28
C HIS A 826 0.95 -10.18 -0.91
N LYS A 827 0.46 -9.57 0.17
CA LYS A 827 0.61 -10.06 1.55
C LYS A 827 -0.72 -10.05 2.31
N PRO A 828 -0.86 -10.90 3.35
CA PRO A 828 -2.04 -10.86 4.23
C PRO A 828 -2.25 -9.52 4.94
N SER A 829 -1.23 -8.65 4.97
CA SER A 829 -1.32 -7.32 5.57
C SER A 829 -2.00 -6.27 4.70
N ASP A 830 -2.39 -6.61 3.45
CA ASP A 830 -3.23 -5.72 2.61
C ASP A 830 -4.70 -5.83 3.05
N ILE A 831 -5.06 -5.03 4.04
CA ILE A 831 -6.33 -5.04 4.76
C ILE A 831 -7.11 -3.74 4.57
N ALA A 832 -8.43 -3.78 4.75
CA ALA A 832 -9.34 -2.64 4.59
C ALA A 832 -9.00 -1.46 5.53
N GLY A 833 -8.43 -1.73 6.72
CA GLY A 833 -8.01 -0.69 7.67
C GLY A 833 -6.85 0.19 7.19
N ARG A 834 -6.21 -0.15 6.07
CA ARG A 834 -5.11 0.62 5.47
C ARG A 834 -5.51 1.38 4.21
N ILE A 835 -6.79 1.42 3.87
CA ILE A 835 -7.29 2.02 2.63
C ILE A 835 -7.69 3.49 2.84
N ASN A 836 -7.22 4.35 1.96
CA ASN A 836 -7.73 5.71 1.80
C ASN A 836 -9.02 5.68 0.95
N ALA A 837 -10.16 5.42 1.58
CA ALA A 837 -11.44 5.32 0.88
C ALA A 837 -11.88 6.65 0.24
N ALA A 838 -11.53 7.79 0.84
CA ALA A 838 -11.79 9.11 0.27
C ALA A 838 -11.01 9.29 -1.04
N GLY A 839 -9.72 8.92 -1.05
CA GLY A 839 -8.89 8.97 -2.25
C GLY A 839 -9.40 8.03 -3.35
N ALA A 840 -9.81 6.81 -2.99
CA ALA A 840 -10.40 5.87 -3.95
C ALA A 840 -11.69 6.41 -4.57
N ALA A 841 -12.55 7.05 -3.76
CA ALA A 841 -13.76 7.72 -4.24
C ALA A 841 -13.44 8.92 -5.15
N GLN A 842 -12.42 9.73 -4.84
CA GLN A 842 -11.95 10.81 -5.70
C GLN A 842 -11.49 10.28 -7.07
N ILE A 843 -10.74 9.17 -7.09
CA ILE A 843 -10.39 8.49 -8.35
C ILE A 843 -11.63 8.04 -9.09
N GLY A 844 -12.64 7.51 -8.39
CA GLY A 844 -13.93 7.18 -8.96
C GLY A 844 -14.61 8.38 -9.65
N VAL A 845 -14.54 9.57 -9.04
CA VAL A 845 -15.04 10.82 -9.65
C VAL A 845 -14.28 11.16 -10.93
N ALA A 846 -12.93 11.07 -10.91
CA ALA A 846 -12.10 11.31 -12.09
C ALA A 846 -12.44 10.34 -13.23
N VAL A 847 -12.57 9.05 -12.92
CA VAL A 847 -12.92 8.02 -13.90
C VAL A 847 -14.33 8.22 -14.46
N ALA A 848 -15.30 8.62 -13.64
CA ALA A 848 -16.66 8.93 -14.11
C ALA A 848 -16.67 10.14 -15.03
N ALA A 849 -15.92 11.19 -14.73
CA ALA A 849 -15.76 12.36 -15.59
C ALA A 849 -15.10 11.97 -16.91
N LEU A 850 -13.96 11.25 -16.86
CA LEU A 850 -13.25 10.79 -18.04
C LEU A 850 -14.12 9.90 -18.96
N ALA A 851 -14.85 8.95 -18.38
CA ALA A 851 -15.76 8.08 -19.11
C ALA A 851 -16.90 8.88 -19.78
N THR A 852 -17.42 9.91 -19.12
CA THR A 852 -18.46 10.80 -19.66
C THR A 852 -17.93 11.58 -20.87
N GLU A 853 -16.75 12.17 -20.75
CA GLU A 853 -16.12 12.95 -21.81
C GLU A 853 -15.82 12.06 -23.04
N VAL A 854 -15.22 10.88 -22.82
CA VAL A 854 -14.96 9.93 -23.90
C VAL A 854 -16.26 9.45 -24.56
N ALA A 855 -17.31 9.22 -23.77
CA ALA A 855 -18.63 8.84 -24.28
C ALA A 855 -19.29 9.96 -25.12
N ALA A 856 -19.07 11.23 -24.77
CA ALA A 856 -19.64 12.37 -25.45
C ALA A 856 -18.94 12.72 -26.79
N ARG A 857 -17.67 12.35 -26.96
CA ARG A 857 -16.89 12.72 -28.15
C ARG A 857 -17.48 12.18 -29.43
N ALA A 858 -17.63 13.04 -30.44
CA ALA A 858 -18.07 12.61 -31.78
C ALA A 858 -16.99 11.72 -32.44
N GLU A 859 -15.73 12.14 -32.33
CA GLU A 859 -14.58 11.48 -32.96
C GLU A 859 -13.98 10.40 -32.03
N ALA A 860 -13.41 9.36 -32.63
CA ALA A 860 -12.66 8.36 -31.89
C ALA A 860 -11.36 8.97 -31.36
N LEU A 861 -10.84 8.41 -30.27
CA LEU A 861 -9.49 8.76 -29.80
C LEU A 861 -8.46 8.29 -30.83
N THR A 862 -7.44 9.11 -31.07
CA THR A 862 -6.34 8.81 -31.97
C THR A 862 -5.36 7.86 -31.32
N LEU A 863 -5.54 6.55 -31.60
CA LEU A 863 -4.71 5.49 -31.03
C LEU A 863 -3.24 5.72 -31.36
N GLN A 864 -2.39 5.74 -30.34
CA GLN A 864 -0.95 5.80 -30.45
C GLN A 864 -0.33 4.46 -30.04
N ARG A 865 0.43 3.86 -30.96
CA ARG A 865 1.20 2.64 -30.69
C ARG A 865 2.64 3.00 -30.46
N LEU A 866 2.99 3.30 -29.21
CA LEU A 866 4.34 3.65 -28.83
C LEU A 866 5.16 2.40 -28.49
N PRO A 867 6.49 2.39 -28.78
CA PRO A 867 7.39 1.39 -28.23
C PRO A 867 7.31 1.44 -26.70
N SER A 868 7.19 0.29 -26.03
CA SER A 868 7.31 0.27 -24.57
C SER A 868 8.69 0.81 -24.17
N PRO A 869 8.76 1.77 -23.24
CA PRO A 869 10.04 2.10 -22.61
C PRO A 869 10.58 0.85 -21.89
N PRO A 870 11.91 0.77 -21.66
CA PRO A 870 12.48 -0.29 -20.84
C PRO A 870 11.77 -0.30 -19.48
N ALA A 871 11.32 -1.47 -19.04
CA ALA A 871 10.70 -1.61 -17.73
C ALA A 871 11.78 -1.33 -16.66
N GLU A 872 11.69 -0.20 -15.97
CA GLU A 872 12.46 0.04 -14.77
C GLU A 872 11.84 -0.82 -13.65
N GLY A 873 12.57 -1.84 -13.19
CA GLY A 873 12.20 -2.63 -12.02
C GLY A 873 11.61 -4.03 -12.30
N ASP A 874 11.49 -4.46 -13.57
CA ASP A 874 11.14 -5.86 -13.85
C ASP A 874 12.33 -6.77 -13.55
N ALA A 875 12.15 -7.71 -12.62
CA ALA A 875 13.14 -8.73 -12.27
C ALA A 875 13.47 -9.70 -13.44
N ARG A 876 12.81 -9.58 -14.58
CA ARG A 876 12.98 -10.41 -15.79
C ARG A 876 13.84 -9.69 -16.83
N SER A 877 15.15 -9.75 -16.65
CA SER A 877 16.10 -9.27 -17.69
C SER A 877 16.26 -10.31 -18.78
N PHE A 878 16.06 -9.93 -20.05
CA PHE A 878 16.31 -10.77 -21.23
C PHE A 878 17.52 -10.28 -22.02
N ASN A 879 18.35 -11.21 -22.50
CA ASN A 879 19.49 -10.87 -23.35
C ASN A 879 19.04 -10.28 -24.70
N ALA A 880 17.99 -10.84 -25.28
CA ALA A 880 17.42 -10.43 -26.55
C ALA A 880 15.91 -10.21 -26.44
N SER A 881 15.36 -9.33 -27.28
CA SER A 881 13.92 -9.05 -27.34
C SER A 881 13.35 -9.36 -28.71
N LEU A 882 12.21 -10.04 -28.73
CA LEU A 882 11.40 -10.23 -29.93
C LEU A 882 10.28 -9.18 -30.03
N GLY A 883 9.81 -8.65 -28.89
CA GLY A 883 8.69 -7.73 -28.84
C GLY A 883 7.34 -8.41 -29.06
N THR A 884 7.23 -9.68 -28.74
CA THR A 884 5.96 -10.42 -28.73
C THR A 884 5.25 -10.21 -27.41
N ILE A 885 3.92 -10.27 -27.43
CA ILE A 885 3.04 -10.27 -26.27
C ILE A 885 2.40 -11.64 -26.24
N PRO A 886 2.84 -12.53 -25.33
CA PRO A 886 2.23 -13.84 -25.18
C PRO A 886 0.78 -13.71 -24.68
N ASP A 887 -0.01 -14.68 -25.09
CA ASP A 887 -1.33 -14.87 -24.53
C ASP A 887 -1.23 -15.92 -23.40
N TYR A 888 -1.38 -15.45 -22.16
CA TYR A 888 -1.22 -16.30 -20.96
C TYR A 888 -2.38 -17.28 -20.77
N ALA A 889 -3.54 -17.05 -21.37
CA ALA A 889 -4.61 -18.05 -21.41
C ALA A 889 -4.24 -19.27 -22.29
N GLY A 890 -3.13 -19.19 -23.02
CA GLY A 890 -2.60 -20.28 -23.83
C GLY A 890 -3.32 -20.48 -25.18
N PRO A 891 -2.82 -21.38 -26.02
CA PRO A 891 -3.46 -21.73 -27.27
C PRO A 891 -4.68 -22.62 -27.04
N PRO A 892 -5.55 -22.85 -28.05
CA PRO A 892 -6.66 -23.78 -27.96
C PRO A 892 -6.22 -25.18 -27.48
N ALA A 893 -7.10 -25.87 -26.75
CA ALA A 893 -6.81 -27.19 -26.20
C ALA A 893 -6.31 -28.15 -27.28
N GLY A 894 -5.23 -28.89 -26.97
CA GLY A 894 -4.59 -29.84 -27.89
C GLY A 894 -3.59 -29.22 -28.89
N THR A 895 -3.38 -27.88 -28.83
CA THR A 895 -2.33 -27.19 -29.59
C THR A 895 -1.16 -26.84 -28.70
N ARG A 896 0.06 -26.91 -29.27
CA ARG A 896 1.31 -26.55 -28.54
C ARG A 896 1.96 -25.35 -29.22
N GLY A 897 2.40 -24.38 -28.45
CA GLY A 897 3.02 -23.16 -28.93
C GLY A 897 2.65 -21.97 -28.04
N VAL A 898 3.18 -20.80 -28.37
CA VAL A 898 2.81 -19.53 -27.75
C VAL A 898 1.90 -18.76 -28.69
N LEU A 899 0.63 -18.62 -28.32
CA LEU A 899 -0.28 -17.75 -29.04
C LEU A 899 0.09 -16.29 -28.73
N LEU A 900 0.13 -15.45 -29.79
CA LEU A 900 0.45 -14.05 -29.60
C LEU A 900 -0.86 -13.25 -29.40
N ALA A 901 -1.02 -12.66 -28.22
CA ALA A 901 -2.05 -11.66 -27.95
C ALA A 901 -1.77 -10.36 -28.72
N GLY A 902 -0.51 -10.11 -29.08
CA GLY A 902 -0.10 -8.98 -29.89
C GLY A 902 1.42 -8.97 -30.16
N VAL A 903 1.86 -7.91 -30.83
CA VAL A 903 3.27 -7.58 -31.00
C VAL A 903 3.50 -6.12 -30.64
N ARG A 904 4.68 -5.82 -30.06
CA ARG A 904 5.03 -4.46 -29.68
C ARG A 904 5.38 -3.63 -30.92
N PRO A 905 4.85 -2.41 -31.05
CA PRO A 905 5.21 -1.49 -32.13
C PRO A 905 6.72 -1.22 -32.17
N GLY A 906 7.30 -1.21 -33.38
CA GLY A 906 8.75 -1.06 -33.58
C GLY A 906 9.57 -2.25 -33.12
N GLY A 907 8.94 -3.30 -32.56
CA GLY A 907 9.59 -4.54 -32.13
C GLY A 907 10.11 -5.39 -33.27
N ALA A 908 10.97 -6.35 -32.94
CA ALA A 908 11.50 -7.31 -33.92
C ALA A 908 10.40 -8.14 -34.58
N ALA A 909 9.39 -8.57 -33.81
CA ALA A 909 8.24 -9.34 -34.28
C ALA A 909 7.39 -8.56 -35.27
N GLU A 910 7.07 -7.29 -34.98
CA GLU A 910 6.29 -6.46 -35.90
C GLU A 910 7.05 -6.21 -37.20
N LYS A 911 8.34 -5.85 -37.13
CA LYS A 911 9.20 -5.62 -38.30
C LYS A 911 9.33 -6.86 -39.20
N ALA A 912 9.27 -8.03 -38.60
CA ALA A 912 9.27 -9.29 -39.30
C ALA A 912 7.89 -9.70 -39.86
N GLY A 913 6.81 -9.00 -39.46
CA GLY A 913 5.45 -9.30 -39.92
C GLY A 913 4.70 -10.34 -39.10
N LEU A 914 5.16 -10.61 -37.85
CA LEU A 914 4.33 -11.33 -36.87
C LEU A 914 3.20 -10.42 -36.40
N ARG A 915 2.07 -11.02 -36.02
CA ARG A 915 0.88 -10.28 -35.60
C ARG A 915 0.07 -11.04 -34.56
N ARG A 916 -0.90 -10.36 -33.97
CA ARG A 916 -1.90 -10.98 -33.08
C ARG A 916 -2.55 -12.19 -33.74
N GLY A 917 -2.72 -13.25 -32.98
CA GLY A 917 -3.33 -14.51 -33.45
C GLY A 917 -2.33 -15.51 -34.06
N ASP A 918 -1.06 -15.14 -34.23
CA ASP A 918 -0.02 -16.10 -34.63
C ASP A 918 0.30 -17.05 -33.47
N LEU A 919 0.40 -18.35 -33.77
CA LEU A 919 0.87 -19.34 -32.82
C LEU A 919 2.35 -19.62 -33.10
N LEU A 920 3.24 -19.11 -32.23
CA LEU A 920 4.68 -19.33 -32.34
C LEU A 920 5.04 -20.73 -31.82
N VAL A 921 5.55 -21.60 -32.70
CA VAL A 921 5.87 -22.99 -32.38
C VAL A 921 7.37 -23.30 -32.41
N LYS A 922 8.18 -22.45 -33.05
CA LYS A 922 9.65 -22.58 -33.07
C LYS A 922 10.31 -21.21 -33.25
N LEU A 923 11.45 -21.02 -32.59
CA LEU A 923 12.27 -19.80 -32.71
C LEU A 923 13.76 -20.21 -32.86
N GLY A 924 14.31 -20.00 -34.04
CA GLY A 924 15.65 -20.53 -34.39
C GLY A 924 15.71 -22.04 -34.26
N THR A 925 16.57 -22.51 -33.38
CA THR A 925 16.72 -23.95 -33.06
C THR A 925 15.75 -24.43 -31.98
N HIS A 926 15.14 -23.51 -31.21
CA HIS A 926 14.34 -23.80 -30.03
C HIS A 926 12.88 -24.08 -30.38
N ASP A 927 12.37 -25.22 -29.93
CA ASP A 927 10.96 -25.54 -29.99
C ASP A 927 10.21 -24.79 -28.87
N ILE A 928 9.18 -24.05 -29.24
CA ILE A 928 8.40 -23.21 -28.34
C ILE A 928 7.08 -23.91 -28.04
N GLY A 929 6.88 -24.36 -26.82
CA GLY A 929 5.67 -25.03 -26.35
C GLY A 929 4.95 -24.29 -25.24
N SER A 930 5.63 -23.30 -24.63
CA SER A 930 5.08 -22.48 -23.55
C SER A 930 5.70 -21.08 -23.55
N VAL A 931 5.13 -20.17 -22.78
CA VAL A 931 5.67 -18.81 -22.59
C VAL A 931 7.07 -18.88 -21.99
N GLU A 932 7.29 -19.79 -21.05
CA GLU A 932 8.59 -19.99 -20.42
C GLU A 932 9.64 -20.48 -21.44
N ASP A 933 9.27 -21.36 -22.38
CA ASP A 933 10.18 -21.75 -23.48
C ASP A 933 10.62 -20.55 -24.31
N LEU A 934 9.67 -19.64 -24.61
CA LEU A 934 9.97 -18.39 -25.32
C LEU A 934 10.93 -17.52 -24.50
N MET A 935 10.70 -17.37 -23.19
CA MET A 935 11.58 -16.61 -22.29
C MET A 935 12.99 -17.17 -22.26
N TYR A 936 13.14 -18.50 -22.14
CA TYR A 936 14.46 -19.14 -22.13
C TYR A 936 15.16 -19.03 -23.48
N ALA A 937 14.41 -19.14 -24.59
CA ALA A 937 14.95 -18.96 -25.95
C ALA A 937 15.47 -17.51 -26.13
N LEU A 938 14.74 -16.50 -25.66
CA LEU A 938 15.17 -15.09 -25.71
C LEU A 938 16.42 -14.84 -24.86
N ASN A 939 16.53 -15.48 -23.69
CA ASN A 939 17.71 -15.41 -22.84
C ASN A 939 18.94 -16.11 -23.46
N ALA A 940 18.71 -17.15 -24.24
CA ALA A 940 19.78 -17.86 -24.94
C ALA A 940 20.22 -17.15 -26.24
N SER A 941 19.44 -16.21 -26.77
CA SER A 941 19.67 -15.47 -28.02
C SER A 941 20.49 -14.18 -27.80
N LYS A 942 21.03 -13.66 -28.92
CA LYS A 942 21.83 -12.42 -28.90
C LYS A 942 21.13 -11.32 -29.68
N PRO A 943 21.21 -10.05 -29.24
CA PRO A 943 20.77 -8.92 -30.03
C PRO A 943 21.48 -8.86 -31.39
N GLY A 944 20.72 -8.53 -32.45
CA GLY A 944 21.21 -8.50 -33.83
C GLY A 944 21.28 -9.87 -34.53
N GLU A 945 21.08 -10.95 -33.83
CA GLU A 945 20.98 -12.29 -34.42
C GLU A 945 19.66 -12.43 -35.20
N THR A 946 19.74 -12.98 -36.42
CA THR A 946 18.57 -13.28 -37.25
C THR A 946 18.31 -14.80 -37.22
N VAL A 947 17.10 -15.16 -36.85
CA VAL A 947 16.67 -16.56 -36.75
C VAL A 947 15.33 -16.77 -37.44
N ALA A 948 15.05 -17.98 -37.88
CA ALA A 948 13.75 -18.33 -38.42
C ALA A 948 12.73 -18.59 -37.30
N ALA A 949 11.63 -17.86 -37.26
CA ALA A 949 10.44 -18.18 -36.49
C ALA A 949 9.49 -19.05 -37.34
N ARG A 950 9.00 -20.17 -36.77
CA ARG A 950 7.87 -20.91 -37.34
C ARG A 950 6.61 -20.58 -36.55
N ILE A 951 5.59 -20.18 -37.27
CA ILE A 951 4.29 -19.82 -36.70
C ILE A 951 3.18 -20.57 -37.42
N VAL A 952 2.05 -20.75 -36.76
CA VAL A 952 0.81 -21.17 -37.39
C VAL A 952 -0.14 -19.95 -37.44
N ARG A 953 -0.53 -19.56 -38.61
CA ARG A 953 -1.46 -18.46 -38.92
C ARG A 953 -2.59 -18.97 -39.78
N ASP A 954 -3.85 -18.79 -39.36
CA ASP A 954 -5.04 -19.25 -40.08
C ASP A 954 -4.94 -20.73 -40.48
N GLY A 955 -4.42 -21.58 -39.57
CA GLY A 955 -4.24 -23.01 -39.78
C GLY A 955 -3.05 -23.41 -40.71
N ARG A 956 -2.28 -22.43 -41.19
CA ARG A 956 -1.13 -22.67 -42.08
C ARG A 956 0.19 -22.38 -41.36
N GLU A 957 1.15 -23.28 -41.49
CA GLU A 957 2.50 -23.07 -41.01
C GLU A 957 3.23 -22.09 -41.92
N LEU A 958 3.84 -21.07 -41.35
CA LEU A 958 4.66 -20.06 -42.02
C LEU A 958 6.04 -19.99 -41.36
N ARG A 959 7.06 -19.72 -42.19
CA ARG A 959 8.41 -19.40 -41.74
C ARG A 959 8.68 -17.91 -41.98
N ILE A 960 9.13 -17.24 -40.94
CA ILE A 960 9.38 -15.79 -40.95
C ILE A 960 10.75 -15.57 -40.32
N ASP A 961 11.67 -14.88 -41.01
CA ASP A 961 12.98 -14.56 -40.42
C ASP A 961 12.82 -13.29 -39.52
N VAL A 962 13.29 -13.41 -38.26
CA VAL A 962 13.21 -12.34 -37.26
C VAL A 962 14.61 -11.98 -36.78
N THR A 963 14.89 -10.68 -36.65
CA THR A 963 16.15 -10.18 -36.11
C THR A 963 15.92 -9.61 -34.72
N PHE A 964 16.56 -10.20 -33.71
CA PHE A 964 16.40 -9.80 -32.32
C PHE A 964 16.87 -8.39 -32.06
N GLN A 965 16.13 -7.65 -31.26
CA GLN A 965 16.54 -6.37 -30.70
C GLN A 965 17.28 -6.58 -29.37
N GLN A 966 17.90 -5.50 -28.87
CA GLN A 966 18.48 -5.48 -27.53
C GLN A 966 17.39 -5.83 -26.52
N GLY A 967 17.66 -6.81 -25.66
CA GLY A 967 16.83 -7.13 -24.52
C GLY A 967 16.99 -6.09 -23.41
N HIS A 968 16.09 -6.10 -22.47
CA HIS A 968 16.16 -5.26 -21.28
C HIS A 968 17.05 -5.98 -20.24
N ARG A 969 18.03 -5.27 -19.70
CA ARG A 969 18.90 -5.72 -18.60
C ARG A 969 18.50 -5.05 -17.29
#